data_7a080828236e46f778b736bd74d2e3bb
#
_entry.id   7a080828236e46f778b736bd74d2e3bb
#
_cell.length_a   1.000
_cell.length_b   1.000
_cell.length_c   1.000
_cell.angle_alpha   90.00
_cell.angle_beta   90.00
_cell.angle_gamma   90.00
#
_symmetry.space_group_name_H-M   'P 1'
#
loop_
_entity.id
_entity.type
_entity.pdbx_description
1 polymer ?
#
loop_
_entity_poly.entity_id
_entity_poly.type
_entity_poly.pdbx_seq_one_letter_code
_entity_poly.pdbx_strand_id
1 'polypeptide(L)'
;MTFDKFTIKAQEAIQEAVNLVQARGQQAIEPEHLLAGILKVGENVTNFLFQKLGVNSRQIEQILESQIASLPKVQGGEPYLSRESNEVLTRAQDYASKGGDEFVSLEPMLLALLTVKSTVSRILKDAGITEQELASAVNELRKGEKVTSQNSEDTYQALNKYAKNLIEEARSGKLDPVIGRDEEIRRVLQILSRRTKNNPILIGEPGTGKTAIVEGLAHRILRGDVPENLKDKQLYSLDMGALIAGAKYKGEFEERLKSVINEVTKSEGRIILFIDEIHTLVGAGKGEGAMDAAHILKPALARGELRSIGATTLDEYQKYFEKDKALERRFQTVMVNEPDTLSTISILRGLKERYENHHKVRIQDDAIIAAVELSNRYITDRFLPDKAIDLMDEAAAKLRMERDSVPEELDEIERRLKQLEIEREAIKRENDQPKLEQLSKEIAELKEQESSYKAKWEAERGLVNKIQQNKQQIEQLKFEAERAEREGDYGKVAEIRYGKLKALEDEINRIQGQLKDTQGGDAMIKEEVTSEDIADVVSRWTGIPVSKMLQSEREKLLHLEEELHKRVIGQDEAIQAVSDAVRRSRAGLQDPKRPIGSFIFLGTTGVGKTELAKALAEYLFDDETLMTRIDMSEYQEKFSVSRLIGAPPGYVGYDEGGQLTEAVRRKPYSVVLFDEIEKAHPDVFNILLQVLDDGRLTDNKGRVVNFKNTIIIMTSNLGSGYIQSQFEKLTPQTGIQAREALIEETKKEVLGMLKKTIRPEFLNRIDETIMFLPLTQEQIKQVVRLQINGITQMLEGNGVTLQLTDAALDFLADAGYDPEFGARPVKRAIQRYLLNDLSKTMLAQHIDRTKPIIVDADGNGLVFRN
;
A
#
# COMPACT_ATOMS: atom_id res chain seq x y z
N MET A 1 37.98 -30.46 -31.56
CA MET A 1 38.49 -29.16 -31.14
C MET A 1 38.01 -28.94 -29.73
N THR A 2 38.87 -28.59 -28.81
CA THR A 2 38.46 -28.08 -27.50
C THR A 2 38.13 -26.59 -27.66
N PHE A 3 36.94 -26.17 -27.20
CA PHE A 3 36.48 -24.77 -27.32
C PHE A 3 36.90 -23.89 -26.12
N ASP A 4 37.90 -24.32 -25.36
CA ASP A 4 38.39 -23.66 -24.14
C ASP A 4 38.94 -22.23 -24.40
N LYS A 5 39.34 -21.95 -25.62
CA LYS A 5 39.81 -20.63 -26.09
C LYS A 5 38.71 -19.72 -26.64
N PHE A 6 37.46 -20.15 -26.58
CA PHE A 6 36.32 -19.35 -27.01
C PHE A 6 35.63 -18.73 -25.79
N THR A 7 35.06 -17.53 -25.97
CA THR A 7 34.21 -16.92 -24.94
C THR A 7 32.98 -17.76 -24.69
N ILE A 8 32.33 -17.59 -23.56
CA ILE A 8 31.10 -18.35 -23.22
C ILE A 8 30.04 -18.14 -24.30
N LYS A 9 29.86 -16.92 -24.78
CA LYS A 9 28.90 -16.61 -25.84
C LYS A 9 29.25 -17.27 -27.18
N ALA A 10 30.52 -17.30 -27.52
CA ALA A 10 30.97 -18.00 -28.74
C ALA A 10 30.75 -19.52 -28.62
N GLN A 11 30.99 -20.12 -27.45
CA GLN A 11 30.67 -21.52 -27.18
C GLN A 11 29.16 -21.79 -27.25
N GLU A 12 28.34 -20.92 -26.65
CA GLU A 12 26.86 -20.98 -26.72
C GLU A 12 26.35 -20.88 -28.16
N ALA A 13 26.95 -20.00 -29.00
CA ALA A 13 26.58 -19.86 -30.39
C ALA A 13 26.91 -21.12 -31.19
N ILE A 14 28.02 -21.74 -30.90
CA ILE A 14 28.42 -23.05 -31.53
C ILE A 14 27.45 -24.14 -31.05
N GLN A 15 27.12 -24.18 -29.76
CA GLN A 15 26.16 -25.15 -29.21
C GLN A 15 24.76 -24.97 -29.81
N GLU A 16 24.36 -23.75 -30.04
CA GLU A 16 23.07 -23.44 -30.68
C GLU A 16 23.08 -23.88 -32.16
N ALA A 17 24.21 -23.77 -32.86
CA ALA A 17 24.35 -24.30 -34.18
C ALA A 17 24.21 -25.84 -34.19
N VAL A 18 24.77 -26.54 -33.19
CA VAL A 18 24.60 -28.00 -33.01
C VAL A 18 23.12 -28.33 -32.75
N ASN A 19 22.46 -27.61 -31.87
CA ASN A 19 21.05 -27.81 -31.54
C ASN A 19 20.16 -27.63 -32.79
N LEU A 20 20.45 -26.62 -33.61
CA LEU A 20 19.72 -26.32 -34.83
C LEU A 20 19.86 -27.45 -35.86
N VAL A 21 21.08 -27.99 -36.05
CA VAL A 21 21.36 -29.14 -36.92
C VAL A 21 20.57 -30.38 -36.49
N GLN A 22 20.56 -30.68 -35.18
CA GLN A 22 19.79 -31.79 -34.62
C GLN A 22 18.27 -31.60 -34.81
N ALA A 23 17.77 -30.40 -34.51
CA ALA A 23 16.34 -30.08 -34.63
C ALA A 23 15.81 -30.15 -36.07
N ARG A 24 16.68 -29.88 -37.07
CA ARG A 24 16.35 -29.95 -38.51
C ARG A 24 16.60 -31.31 -39.11
N GLY A 25 17.16 -32.26 -38.38
CA GLY A 25 17.52 -33.61 -38.89
C GLY A 25 18.66 -33.55 -39.88
N GLN A 26 19.61 -32.67 -39.68
CA GLN A 26 20.82 -32.50 -40.47
C GLN A 26 22.02 -33.10 -39.71
N GLN A 27 23.16 -33.30 -40.32
CA GLN A 27 24.32 -33.89 -39.67
C GLN A 27 25.57 -32.99 -39.74
N ALA A 28 25.77 -32.28 -40.86
CA ALA A 28 26.89 -31.36 -41.00
C ALA A 28 26.54 -29.98 -40.43
N ILE A 29 27.35 -29.44 -39.53
CA ILE A 29 27.26 -28.08 -39.04
C ILE A 29 27.95 -27.20 -40.10
N GLU A 30 27.14 -26.54 -40.92
CA GLU A 30 27.60 -25.65 -41.98
C GLU A 30 27.75 -24.19 -41.47
N PRO A 31 28.46 -23.29 -42.17
CA PRO A 31 28.57 -21.88 -41.80
C PRO A 31 27.23 -21.17 -41.56
N GLU A 32 26.18 -21.59 -42.26
CA GLU A 32 24.79 -21.11 -42.05
C GLU A 32 24.29 -21.34 -40.63
N HIS A 33 24.59 -22.51 -40.06
CA HIS A 33 24.20 -22.83 -38.68
C HIS A 33 25.01 -22.01 -37.68
N LEU A 34 26.30 -21.78 -37.94
CA LEU A 34 27.16 -20.94 -37.10
C LEU A 34 26.63 -19.47 -37.08
N LEU A 35 26.29 -18.92 -38.25
CA LEU A 35 25.73 -17.55 -38.31
C LEU A 35 24.37 -17.49 -37.58
N ALA A 36 23.52 -18.49 -37.77
CA ALA A 36 22.24 -18.55 -37.06
C ALA A 36 22.43 -18.59 -35.52
N GLY A 37 23.41 -19.40 -35.05
CA GLY A 37 23.76 -19.43 -33.62
C GLY A 37 24.27 -18.08 -33.11
N ILE A 38 25.12 -17.40 -33.88
CA ILE A 38 25.65 -16.08 -33.55
C ILE A 38 24.52 -15.03 -33.47
N LEU A 39 23.61 -15.02 -34.44
CA LEU A 39 22.48 -14.10 -34.46
C LEU A 39 21.55 -14.30 -33.25
N LYS A 40 21.32 -15.53 -32.86
CA LYS A 40 20.45 -15.89 -31.72
C LYS A 40 21.07 -15.57 -30.35
N VAL A 41 22.36 -15.95 -30.17
CA VAL A 41 23.04 -15.78 -28.86
C VAL A 41 23.63 -14.38 -28.71
N GLY A 42 24.11 -13.82 -29.81
CA GLY A 42 24.82 -12.54 -29.85
C GLY A 42 23.98 -11.36 -30.29
N GLU A 43 22.66 -11.35 -30.05
CA GLU A 43 21.71 -10.34 -30.51
C GLU A 43 22.19 -8.91 -30.28
N ASN A 44 22.76 -8.62 -29.12
CA ASN A 44 23.26 -7.27 -28.78
C ASN A 44 24.48 -6.87 -29.64
N VAL A 45 25.40 -7.78 -29.85
CA VAL A 45 26.62 -7.56 -30.66
C VAL A 45 26.24 -7.41 -32.13
N THR A 46 25.44 -8.35 -32.64
CA THR A 46 25.02 -8.37 -34.05
C THR A 46 24.11 -7.19 -34.39
N ASN A 47 23.15 -6.81 -33.51
CA ASN A 47 22.31 -5.65 -33.74
C ASN A 47 23.10 -4.35 -33.81
N PHE A 48 24.10 -4.16 -32.92
CA PHE A 48 24.95 -2.97 -32.97
C PHE A 48 25.76 -2.95 -34.31
N LEU A 49 26.40 -4.07 -34.65
CA LEU A 49 27.23 -4.15 -35.86
C LEU A 49 26.39 -3.91 -37.12
N PHE A 50 25.22 -4.55 -37.23
CA PHE A 50 24.36 -4.41 -38.41
C PHE A 50 23.71 -3.06 -38.52
N GLN A 51 23.28 -2.46 -37.39
CA GLN A 51 22.75 -1.10 -37.38
C GLN A 51 23.83 -0.07 -37.82
N LYS A 52 25.07 -0.27 -37.36
CA LYS A 52 26.17 0.62 -37.73
C LYS A 52 26.53 0.51 -39.21
N LEU A 53 26.41 -0.71 -39.78
CA LEU A 53 26.65 -0.99 -41.19
C LEU A 53 25.42 -0.70 -42.09
N GLY A 54 24.31 -0.24 -41.50
CA GLY A 54 23.07 0.04 -42.24
C GLY A 54 22.36 -1.21 -42.82
N VAL A 55 22.61 -2.39 -42.23
CA VAL A 55 22.11 -3.67 -42.68
C VAL A 55 20.87 -4.12 -41.91
N ASN A 56 19.90 -4.68 -42.61
CA ASN A 56 18.67 -5.19 -41.98
C ASN A 56 18.88 -6.65 -41.53
N SER A 57 19.01 -6.88 -40.22
CA SER A 57 19.20 -8.22 -39.62
C SER A 57 18.08 -9.20 -39.97
N ARG A 58 16.80 -8.75 -39.98
CA ARG A 58 15.66 -9.63 -40.33
C ARG A 58 15.72 -10.18 -41.73
N GLN A 59 16.23 -9.41 -42.68
CA GLN A 59 16.40 -9.86 -44.06
C GLN A 59 17.45 -10.96 -44.14
N ILE A 60 18.57 -10.82 -43.44
CA ILE A 60 19.60 -11.81 -43.35
C ILE A 60 19.06 -13.09 -42.71
N GLU A 61 18.34 -13.00 -41.62
CA GLU A 61 17.72 -14.13 -40.92
C GLU A 61 16.76 -14.91 -41.83
N GLN A 62 15.89 -14.22 -42.58
CA GLN A 62 14.97 -14.86 -43.53
C GLN A 62 15.71 -15.64 -44.65
N ILE A 63 16.75 -15.03 -45.25
CA ILE A 63 17.57 -15.67 -46.30
C ILE A 63 18.28 -16.88 -45.70
N LEU A 64 18.84 -16.71 -44.49
CA LEU A 64 19.58 -17.77 -43.79
C LEU A 64 18.67 -18.95 -43.45
N GLU A 65 17.46 -18.69 -42.96
CA GLU A 65 16.50 -19.75 -42.66
C GLU A 65 16.08 -20.54 -43.90
N SER A 66 15.89 -19.87 -45.05
CA SER A 66 15.62 -20.50 -46.33
C SER A 66 16.79 -21.38 -46.77
N GLN A 67 18.05 -20.94 -46.61
CA GLN A 67 19.24 -21.70 -46.96
C GLN A 67 19.40 -22.94 -46.07
N ILE A 68 19.25 -22.79 -44.74
CA ILE A 68 19.31 -23.92 -43.80
C ILE A 68 18.24 -24.98 -44.12
N ALA A 69 17.04 -24.55 -44.50
CA ALA A 69 15.95 -25.46 -44.88
C ALA A 69 16.25 -26.27 -46.14
N SER A 70 17.11 -25.74 -47.05
CA SER A 70 17.50 -26.41 -48.29
C SER A 70 18.67 -27.43 -48.14
N LEU A 71 19.34 -27.43 -46.98
CA LEU A 71 20.46 -28.34 -46.72
C LEU A 71 19.99 -29.80 -46.56
N PRO A 72 20.83 -30.78 -46.95
CA PRO A 72 20.49 -32.19 -46.92
C PRO A 72 20.11 -32.68 -45.52
N LYS A 73 19.02 -33.45 -45.41
CA LYS A 73 18.59 -34.11 -44.19
C LYS A 73 19.11 -35.55 -44.18
N VAL A 74 19.74 -35.97 -43.08
CA VAL A 74 20.29 -37.31 -42.91
C VAL A 74 19.78 -37.88 -41.58
N GLN A 75 19.22 -39.10 -41.60
CA GLN A 75 18.78 -39.77 -40.39
C GLN A 75 19.93 -40.58 -39.77
N GLY A 76 20.20 -40.29 -38.46
CA GLY A 76 21.03 -41.15 -37.60
C GLY A 76 22.55 -40.99 -37.76
N GLY A 77 23.10 -39.95 -37.18
CA GLY A 77 24.55 -39.75 -37.01
C GLY A 77 24.81 -38.59 -36.03
N GLU A 78 25.97 -38.58 -35.38
CA GLU A 78 26.38 -37.46 -34.54
C GLU A 78 26.69 -36.24 -35.40
N PRO A 79 26.31 -35.03 -34.98
CA PRO A 79 26.64 -33.79 -35.65
C PRO A 79 28.16 -33.59 -35.73
N TYR A 80 28.67 -33.18 -36.90
CA TYR A 80 30.09 -32.87 -37.10
C TYR A 80 30.25 -31.53 -37.81
N LEU A 81 31.35 -30.83 -37.56
CA LEU A 81 31.70 -29.60 -38.26
C LEU A 81 32.08 -29.89 -39.71
N SER A 82 31.45 -29.18 -40.64
CA SER A 82 31.86 -29.23 -42.05
C SER A 82 33.29 -28.69 -42.23
N ARG A 83 33.87 -28.94 -43.36
CA ARG A 83 35.20 -28.42 -43.70
C ARG A 83 35.22 -26.89 -43.67
N GLU A 84 34.18 -26.27 -44.20
CA GLU A 84 34.03 -24.81 -44.25
C GLU A 84 33.83 -24.21 -42.82
N SER A 85 33.03 -24.83 -41.96
CA SER A 85 32.85 -24.41 -40.58
C SER A 85 34.13 -24.56 -39.74
N ASN A 86 34.91 -25.63 -39.95
CA ASN A 86 36.24 -25.79 -39.35
C ASN A 86 37.20 -24.67 -39.79
N GLU A 87 37.19 -24.30 -41.08
CA GLU A 87 37.99 -23.19 -41.60
C GLU A 87 37.57 -21.84 -40.99
N VAL A 88 36.27 -21.60 -40.83
CA VAL A 88 35.73 -20.41 -40.16
C VAL A 88 36.23 -20.32 -38.72
N LEU A 89 36.13 -21.39 -37.93
CA LEU A 89 36.58 -21.37 -36.53
C LEU A 89 38.09 -21.19 -36.40
N THR A 90 38.87 -21.80 -37.28
CA THR A 90 40.34 -21.63 -37.33
C THR A 90 40.69 -20.19 -37.67
N ARG A 91 40.02 -19.59 -38.65
CA ARG A 91 40.27 -18.20 -39.07
C ARG A 91 39.81 -17.18 -38.01
N ALA A 92 38.77 -17.52 -37.28
CA ALA A 92 38.35 -16.73 -36.12
C ALA A 92 39.43 -16.70 -35.03
N GLN A 93 40.11 -17.82 -34.78
CA GLN A 93 41.27 -17.86 -33.87
C GLN A 93 42.45 -17.00 -34.38
N ASP A 94 42.71 -17.01 -35.71
CA ASP A 94 43.73 -16.14 -36.31
C ASP A 94 43.40 -14.65 -36.18
N TYR A 95 42.13 -14.26 -36.37
CA TYR A 95 41.68 -12.89 -36.17
C TYR A 95 41.81 -12.45 -34.70
N ALA A 96 41.41 -13.29 -33.75
CA ALA A 96 41.56 -13.03 -32.33
C ALA A 96 43.05 -12.86 -31.95
N SER A 97 43.89 -13.75 -32.37
CA SER A 97 45.35 -13.70 -32.11
C SER A 97 46.02 -12.46 -32.72
N LYS A 98 45.66 -12.07 -33.95
CA LYS A 98 46.14 -10.81 -34.58
C LYS A 98 45.65 -9.56 -33.85
N GLY A 99 44.43 -9.58 -33.28
CA GLY A 99 43.89 -8.51 -32.45
C GLY A 99 44.53 -8.44 -31.05
N GLY A 100 45.30 -9.46 -30.67
CA GLY A 100 45.90 -9.60 -29.35
C GLY A 100 44.88 -10.02 -28.28
N ASP A 101 43.83 -10.74 -28.68
CA ASP A 101 42.82 -11.31 -27.80
C ASP A 101 43.30 -12.69 -27.28
N GLU A 102 42.97 -12.97 -26.01
CA GLU A 102 43.25 -14.28 -25.39
C GLU A 102 42.14 -15.29 -25.69
N PHE A 103 40.92 -14.83 -25.95
CA PHE A 103 39.77 -15.65 -26.30
C PHE A 103 39.11 -15.20 -27.59
N VAL A 104 38.51 -16.16 -28.30
CA VAL A 104 37.75 -15.91 -29.53
C VAL A 104 36.32 -15.56 -29.17
N SER A 105 35.91 -14.33 -29.47
CA SER A 105 34.56 -13.82 -29.29
C SER A 105 33.70 -13.94 -30.56
N LEU A 106 32.47 -13.47 -30.54
CA LEU A 106 31.54 -13.53 -31.67
C LEU A 106 32.02 -12.71 -32.87
N GLU A 107 32.69 -11.56 -32.64
CA GLU A 107 33.13 -10.64 -33.69
C GLU A 107 34.21 -11.22 -34.59
N PRO A 108 35.30 -11.88 -34.09
CA PRO A 108 36.23 -12.65 -34.93
C PRO A 108 35.53 -13.78 -35.71
N MET A 109 34.49 -14.42 -35.14
CA MET A 109 33.71 -15.42 -35.85
C MET A 109 32.91 -14.81 -37.01
N LEU A 110 32.33 -13.63 -36.85
CA LEU A 110 31.61 -12.88 -37.90
C LEU A 110 32.59 -12.45 -39.03
N LEU A 111 33.78 -11.95 -38.67
CA LEU A 111 34.84 -11.64 -39.65
C LEU A 111 35.27 -12.86 -40.41
N ALA A 112 35.43 -14.00 -39.77
CA ALA A 112 35.79 -15.27 -40.40
C ALA A 112 34.68 -15.74 -41.34
N LEU A 113 33.42 -15.68 -40.97
CA LEU A 113 32.26 -16.00 -41.81
C LEU A 113 32.18 -15.12 -43.06
N LEU A 114 32.58 -13.86 -42.98
CA LEU A 114 32.62 -12.95 -44.12
C LEU A 114 33.75 -13.26 -45.09
N THR A 115 34.90 -13.76 -44.60
CA THR A 115 36.13 -13.94 -45.37
C THR A 115 36.30 -15.34 -45.92
N VAL A 116 35.83 -16.39 -45.26
CA VAL A 116 35.85 -17.77 -45.74
C VAL A 116 34.82 -17.93 -46.88
N LYS A 117 35.24 -18.51 -48.00
CA LYS A 117 34.35 -18.73 -49.15
C LYS A 117 33.24 -19.71 -48.80
N SER A 118 32.04 -19.20 -48.60
CA SER A 118 30.84 -19.95 -48.24
C SER A 118 29.59 -19.24 -48.77
N THR A 119 28.43 -19.88 -48.67
CA THR A 119 27.14 -19.25 -48.94
C THR A 119 26.87 -18.04 -48.02
N VAL A 120 27.25 -18.18 -46.73
CA VAL A 120 27.16 -17.12 -45.75
C VAL A 120 27.99 -15.89 -46.16
N SER A 121 29.22 -16.12 -46.64
CA SER A 121 30.10 -15.01 -47.12
C SER A 121 29.44 -14.24 -48.26
N ARG A 122 28.70 -14.89 -49.14
CA ARG A 122 27.95 -14.23 -50.23
C ARG A 122 26.78 -13.43 -49.66
N ILE A 123 25.99 -14.04 -48.77
CA ILE A 123 24.84 -13.37 -48.15
C ILE A 123 25.27 -12.08 -47.45
N LEU A 124 26.35 -12.13 -46.66
CA LEU A 124 26.86 -10.94 -45.93
C LEU A 124 27.43 -9.89 -46.90
N LYS A 125 28.10 -10.27 -47.96
CA LYS A 125 28.61 -9.34 -48.99
C LYS A 125 27.49 -8.74 -49.83
N ASP A 126 26.47 -9.50 -50.19
CA ASP A 126 25.29 -9.01 -50.90
C ASP A 126 24.45 -8.07 -50.06
N ALA A 127 24.49 -8.21 -48.72
CA ALA A 127 23.94 -7.26 -47.77
C ALA A 127 24.77 -5.96 -47.62
N GLY A 128 25.91 -5.86 -48.35
CA GLY A 128 26.76 -4.67 -48.36
C GLY A 128 27.85 -4.63 -47.28
N ILE A 129 28.10 -5.74 -46.58
CA ILE A 129 29.13 -5.80 -45.52
C ILE A 129 30.50 -6.01 -46.13
N THR A 130 31.43 -5.12 -45.88
CA THR A 130 32.86 -5.27 -46.24
C THR A 130 33.71 -5.60 -45.01
N GLU A 131 34.84 -6.26 -45.21
CA GLU A 131 35.76 -6.65 -44.13
C GLU A 131 36.28 -5.42 -43.35
N GLN A 132 36.60 -4.32 -44.09
CA GLN A 132 37.11 -3.10 -43.49
C GLN A 132 36.04 -2.37 -42.62
N GLU A 133 34.82 -2.30 -43.12
CA GLU A 133 33.71 -1.66 -42.37
C GLU A 133 33.30 -2.48 -41.16
N LEU A 134 33.27 -3.82 -41.28
CA LEU A 134 32.97 -4.67 -40.13
C LEU A 134 34.08 -4.60 -39.09
N ALA A 135 35.36 -4.61 -39.48
CA ALA A 135 36.48 -4.46 -38.57
C ALA A 135 36.48 -3.09 -37.87
N SER A 136 36.10 -2.01 -38.59
CA SER A 136 35.92 -0.68 -38.00
C SER A 136 34.79 -0.64 -36.99
N ALA A 137 33.65 -1.26 -37.32
CA ALA A 137 32.50 -1.37 -36.41
C ALA A 137 32.81 -2.21 -35.16
N VAL A 138 33.59 -3.26 -35.29
CA VAL A 138 34.07 -4.06 -34.15
C VAL A 138 34.98 -3.27 -33.24
N ASN A 139 35.91 -2.47 -33.81
CA ASN A 139 36.79 -1.61 -33.02
C ASN A 139 35.98 -0.54 -32.27
N GLU A 140 34.95 0.01 -32.88
CA GLU A 140 34.05 0.95 -32.22
C GLU A 140 33.22 0.31 -31.12
N LEU A 141 32.70 -0.90 -31.34
CA LEU A 141 31.99 -1.69 -30.32
C LEU A 141 32.85 -1.95 -29.09
N ARG A 142 34.12 -2.36 -29.34
CA ARG A 142 35.09 -2.67 -28.28
C ARG A 142 35.71 -1.45 -27.62
N LYS A 143 35.61 -0.28 -28.24
CA LYS A 143 36.29 0.96 -27.77
C LYS A 143 37.77 0.75 -27.49
N GLY A 144 38.44 -0.15 -28.30
CA GLY A 144 39.86 -0.47 -28.17
C GLY A 144 40.19 -1.48 -27.07
N GLU A 145 39.23 -2.14 -26.45
CA GLU A 145 39.46 -3.19 -25.45
C GLU A 145 39.77 -4.54 -26.13
N LYS A 146 40.64 -5.31 -25.47
CA LYS A 146 41.01 -6.67 -25.89
C LYS A 146 40.16 -7.69 -25.12
N VAL A 147 39.89 -8.82 -25.74
CA VAL A 147 39.14 -9.93 -25.12
C VAL A 147 40.07 -10.74 -24.23
N THR A 148 40.12 -10.43 -22.94
CA THR A 148 41.01 -11.09 -21.98
C THR A 148 40.29 -12.03 -21.02
N SER A 149 38.94 -12.06 -21.05
CA SER A 149 38.11 -12.97 -20.25
C SER A 149 37.10 -13.69 -21.12
N GLN A 150 36.60 -14.84 -20.61
CA GLN A 150 35.58 -15.61 -21.32
C GLN A 150 34.21 -14.92 -21.35
N ASN A 151 33.99 -13.88 -20.49
CA ASN A 151 32.74 -13.11 -20.39
C ASN A 151 32.82 -11.72 -21.04
N SER A 152 33.80 -11.46 -21.89
CA SER A 152 34.08 -10.11 -22.41
C SER A 152 32.92 -9.48 -23.17
N GLU A 153 32.10 -10.27 -23.90
CA GLU A 153 30.91 -9.73 -24.59
C GLU A 153 29.82 -9.22 -23.64
N ASP A 154 29.78 -9.70 -22.41
CA ASP A 154 28.84 -9.20 -21.41
C ASP A 154 29.23 -7.82 -20.87
N THR A 155 30.49 -7.43 -21.05
CA THR A 155 31.02 -6.11 -20.65
C THR A 155 30.78 -5.01 -21.70
N TYR A 156 30.43 -5.37 -22.94
CA TYR A 156 30.21 -4.42 -24.02
C TYR A 156 28.88 -3.68 -23.80
N GLN A 157 28.91 -2.35 -23.91
CA GLN A 157 27.73 -1.48 -23.69
C GLN A 157 27.04 -1.73 -22.32
N ALA A 158 27.86 -1.90 -21.29
CA ALA A 158 27.37 -2.20 -19.94
C ALA A 158 26.33 -1.19 -19.45
N LEU A 159 26.50 0.12 -19.79
CA LEU A 159 25.51 1.17 -19.46
C LEU A 159 24.13 0.88 -20.07
N ASN A 160 24.06 0.49 -21.33
CA ASN A 160 22.78 0.23 -21.99
C ASN A 160 22.11 -1.05 -21.48
N LYS A 161 22.90 -2.02 -20.96
CA LYS A 161 22.37 -3.27 -20.38
C LYS A 161 21.91 -3.11 -18.94
N TYR A 162 22.67 -2.36 -18.14
CA TYR A 162 22.50 -2.32 -16.68
C TYR A 162 22.11 -0.95 -16.13
N ALA A 163 21.84 0.03 -17.00
CA ALA A 163 21.37 1.35 -16.60
C ALA A 163 20.38 1.92 -17.63
N LYS A 164 19.47 2.75 -17.15
CA LYS A 164 18.45 3.43 -17.97
C LYS A 164 18.85 4.89 -18.18
N ASN A 165 18.77 5.37 -19.41
CA ASN A 165 19.03 6.79 -19.71
C ASN A 165 17.79 7.63 -19.41
N LEU A 166 17.79 8.34 -18.28
CA LEU A 166 16.66 9.13 -17.83
C LEU A 166 16.35 10.33 -18.75
N ILE A 167 17.35 10.88 -19.46
CA ILE A 167 17.12 11.98 -20.40
C ILE A 167 16.36 11.49 -21.64
N GLU A 168 16.67 10.28 -22.11
CA GLU A 168 15.95 9.64 -23.21
C GLU A 168 14.50 9.26 -22.80
N GLU A 169 14.32 8.78 -21.57
CA GLU A 169 12.98 8.51 -21.02
C GLU A 169 12.18 9.79 -20.87
N ALA A 170 12.80 10.90 -20.41
CA ALA A 170 12.15 12.20 -20.38
C ALA A 170 11.74 12.68 -21.78
N ARG A 171 12.62 12.50 -22.78
CA ARG A 171 12.36 12.88 -24.19
C ARG A 171 11.21 12.08 -24.79
N SER A 172 11.10 10.81 -24.44
CA SER A 172 10.01 9.92 -24.91
C SER A 172 8.70 10.11 -24.12
N GLY A 173 8.66 11.00 -23.11
CA GLY A 173 7.48 11.25 -22.29
C GLY A 173 7.15 10.15 -21.30
N LYS A 174 8.07 9.23 -21.02
CA LYS A 174 7.86 8.12 -20.08
C LYS A 174 7.97 8.51 -18.61
N LEU A 175 8.75 9.58 -18.31
CA LEU A 175 8.92 10.06 -16.94
C LEU A 175 7.75 10.95 -16.52
N ASP A 176 7.39 10.86 -15.25
CA ASP A 176 6.35 11.67 -14.65
C ASP A 176 6.78 13.15 -14.47
N PRO A 177 5.84 14.11 -14.53
CA PRO A 177 6.15 15.50 -14.20
C PRO A 177 6.49 15.61 -12.70
N VAL A 178 7.57 16.32 -12.40
CA VAL A 178 8.01 16.53 -11.01
C VAL A 178 7.57 17.91 -10.55
N ILE A 179 6.86 17.94 -9.42
CA ILE A 179 6.23 19.14 -8.87
C ILE A 179 6.69 19.31 -7.42
N GLY A 180 6.96 20.55 -7.03
CA GLY A 180 7.21 20.91 -5.62
C GLY A 180 8.57 20.46 -5.06
N ARG A 181 9.55 20.12 -5.91
CA ARG A 181 10.91 19.70 -5.52
C ARG A 181 12.01 20.63 -6.07
N ASP A 182 11.68 21.87 -6.34
CA ASP A 182 12.60 22.83 -6.97
C ASP A 182 13.81 23.17 -6.11
N GLU A 183 13.64 23.24 -4.80
CA GLU A 183 14.74 23.55 -3.88
C GLU A 183 15.76 22.41 -3.83
N GLU A 184 15.29 21.18 -3.69
CA GLU A 184 16.14 19.99 -3.67
C GLU A 184 16.87 19.80 -5.01
N ILE A 185 16.17 19.94 -6.14
CA ILE A 185 16.78 19.87 -7.48
C ILE A 185 17.85 20.97 -7.64
N ARG A 186 17.55 22.20 -7.22
CA ARG A 186 18.52 23.29 -7.24
C ARG A 186 19.74 22.98 -6.38
N ARG A 187 19.53 22.38 -5.20
CA ARG A 187 20.63 21.98 -4.33
C ARG A 187 21.49 20.88 -4.96
N VAL A 188 20.87 19.88 -5.61
CA VAL A 188 21.57 18.84 -6.38
C VAL A 188 22.42 19.46 -7.50
N LEU A 189 21.86 20.39 -8.28
CA LEU A 189 22.59 21.13 -9.32
C LEU A 189 23.78 21.88 -8.77
N GLN A 190 23.64 22.60 -7.65
CA GLN A 190 24.74 23.30 -6.98
C GLN A 190 25.84 22.33 -6.57
N ILE A 191 25.50 21.17 -6.00
CA ILE A 191 26.48 20.17 -5.57
C ILE A 191 27.23 19.59 -6.78
N LEU A 192 26.51 19.20 -7.83
CA LEU A 192 27.11 18.67 -9.06
C LEU A 192 28.05 19.64 -9.75
N SER A 193 27.86 20.95 -9.55
CA SER A 193 28.71 22.01 -10.10
C SER A 193 29.95 22.31 -9.25
N ARG A 194 30.11 21.72 -8.08
CA ARG A 194 31.26 21.93 -7.19
C ARG A 194 32.52 21.25 -7.72
N ARG A 195 33.68 21.81 -7.34
CA ARG A 195 34.99 21.22 -7.66
C ARG A 195 35.28 19.94 -6.84
N THR A 196 34.87 19.93 -5.57
CA THR A 196 35.08 18.85 -4.62
C THR A 196 33.75 18.55 -3.90
N LYS A 197 33.57 17.36 -3.37
CA LYS A 197 32.29 16.88 -2.77
C LYS A 197 31.11 17.15 -3.74
N ASN A 198 31.31 16.77 -4.98
CA ASN A 198 30.39 17.03 -6.08
C ASN A 198 29.40 15.86 -6.34
N ASN A 199 29.33 14.91 -5.45
CA ASN A 199 28.36 13.81 -5.49
C ASN A 199 27.26 14.07 -4.45
N PRO A 200 26.05 14.43 -4.84
CA PRO A 200 24.93 14.55 -3.91
C PRO A 200 24.44 13.15 -3.45
N ILE A 201 24.05 13.06 -2.19
CA ILE A 201 23.32 11.91 -1.67
C ILE A 201 22.00 12.39 -1.09
N LEU A 202 20.91 11.88 -1.67
CA LEU A 202 19.54 12.17 -1.26
C LEU A 202 19.20 11.29 -0.04
N ILE A 203 18.87 11.92 1.08
CA ILE A 203 18.54 11.23 2.33
C ILE A 203 17.11 11.55 2.69
N GLY A 204 16.29 10.52 2.83
CA GLY A 204 14.88 10.65 3.22
C GLY A 204 14.23 9.31 3.42
N GLU A 205 13.09 9.31 4.05
CA GLU A 205 12.29 8.11 4.28
C GLU A 205 11.80 7.48 2.96
N PRO A 206 11.48 6.18 2.92
CA PRO A 206 10.86 5.56 1.74
C PRO A 206 9.59 6.28 1.33
N GLY A 207 9.40 6.50 0.01
CA GLY A 207 8.17 7.15 -0.49
C GLY A 207 8.17 8.69 -0.44
N THR A 208 9.24 9.35 0.03
CA THR A 208 9.32 10.83 0.04
C THR A 208 9.66 11.45 -1.32
N GLY A 209 9.87 10.65 -2.36
CA GLY A 209 10.10 11.15 -3.73
C GLY A 209 11.57 11.43 -4.07
N LYS A 210 12.53 10.69 -3.51
CA LYS A 210 13.97 10.80 -3.81
C LYS A 210 14.26 10.59 -5.30
N THR A 211 13.66 9.56 -5.90
CA THR A 211 13.82 9.23 -7.32
C THR A 211 13.21 10.30 -8.21
N ALA A 212 12.05 10.85 -7.83
CA ALA A 212 11.40 11.95 -8.55
C ALA A 212 12.31 13.20 -8.69
N ILE A 213 13.13 13.52 -7.67
CA ILE A 213 14.09 14.64 -7.76
C ILE A 213 15.09 14.42 -8.91
N VAL A 214 15.54 13.20 -9.11
CA VAL A 214 16.49 12.84 -10.18
C VAL A 214 15.81 12.86 -11.56
N GLU A 215 14.56 12.42 -11.63
CA GLU A 215 13.73 12.54 -12.83
C GLU A 215 13.46 14.02 -13.19
N GLY A 216 13.19 14.86 -12.18
CA GLY A 216 13.08 16.30 -12.35
C GLY A 216 14.38 16.96 -12.86
N LEU A 217 15.53 16.45 -12.40
CA LEU A 217 16.82 16.86 -12.93
C LEU A 217 16.98 16.48 -14.40
N ALA A 218 16.55 15.28 -14.81
CA ALA A 218 16.57 14.85 -16.22
C ALA A 218 15.71 15.77 -17.11
N HIS A 219 14.51 16.14 -16.65
CA HIS A 219 13.66 17.11 -17.34
C HIS A 219 14.32 18.49 -17.49
N ARG A 220 15.01 19.00 -16.46
CA ARG A 220 15.71 20.28 -16.53
C ARG A 220 16.91 20.24 -17.47
N ILE A 221 17.69 19.14 -17.46
CA ILE A 221 18.79 18.97 -18.41
C ILE A 221 18.27 18.96 -19.86
N LEU A 222 17.18 18.21 -20.11
CA LEU A 222 16.55 18.12 -21.44
C LEU A 222 16.08 19.49 -21.96
N ARG A 223 15.54 20.34 -21.07
CA ARG A 223 15.07 21.71 -21.39
C ARG A 223 16.20 22.71 -21.47
N GLY A 224 17.41 22.36 -21.05
CA GLY A 224 18.54 23.29 -20.95
C GLY A 224 18.47 24.25 -19.75
N ASP A 225 17.55 24.03 -18.81
CA ASP A 225 17.38 24.84 -17.58
C ASP A 225 18.34 24.36 -16.48
N VAL A 226 19.60 24.32 -16.80
CA VAL A 226 20.70 23.92 -15.92
C VAL A 226 21.95 24.80 -16.20
N PRO A 227 22.90 24.88 -15.25
CA PRO A 227 24.18 25.52 -15.49
C PRO A 227 24.90 25.00 -16.73
N GLU A 228 25.69 25.87 -17.44
CA GLU A 228 26.35 25.56 -18.71
C GLU A 228 27.15 24.25 -18.68
N ASN A 229 27.82 23.98 -17.56
CA ASN A 229 28.65 22.77 -17.37
C ASN A 229 27.83 21.47 -17.21
N LEU A 230 26.50 21.56 -17.14
CA LEU A 230 25.60 20.41 -16.99
C LEU A 230 24.68 20.16 -18.21
N LYS A 231 24.65 21.10 -19.19
CA LYS A 231 23.77 21.03 -20.37
C LYS A 231 24.03 19.78 -21.25
N ASP A 232 25.29 19.39 -21.39
CA ASP A 232 25.68 18.26 -22.24
C ASP A 232 25.87 16.96 -21.46
N LYS A 233 25.40 16.91 -20.22
CA LYS A 233 25.51 15.69 -19.39
C LYS A 233 24.42 14.71 -19.73
N GLN A 234 24.77 13.42 -19.61
CA GLN A 234 23.85 12.31 -19.68
C GLN A 234 23.59 11.81 -18.24
N LEU A 235 22.34 11.47 -17.94
CA LEU A 235 21.93 10.98 -16.64
C LEU A 235 21.41 9.54 -16.78
N TYR A 236 22.11 8.61 -16.16
CA TYR A 236 21.75 7.20 -16.16
C TYR A 236 21.35 6.72 -14.76
N SER A 237 20.28 5.95 -14.66
CA SER A 237 19.87 5.27 -13.43
C SER A 237 20.34 3.81 -13.47
N LEU A 238 21.13 3.41 -12.47
CA LEU A 238 21.66 2.04 -12.36
C LEU A 238 20.53 1.08 -11.97
N ASP A 239 20.37 0.01 -12.75
CA ASP A 239 19.39 -1.04 -12.48
C ASP A 239 20.03 -2.19 -11.71
N MET A 240 19.84 -2.19 -10.40
CA MET A 240 20.37 -3.24 -9.52
C MET A 240 19.79 -4.63 -9.83
N GLY A 241 18.52 -4.68 -10.25
CA GLY A 241 17.87 -5.93 -10.65
C GLY A 241 18.54 -6.54 -11.87
N ALA A 242 18.83 -5.73 -12.90
CA ALA A 242 19.51 -6.17 -14.12
C ALA A 242 20.97 -6.62 -13.85
N LEU A 243 21.67 -5.98 -12.91
CA LEU A 243 23.02 -6.39 -12.52
C LEU A 243 23.05 -7.76 -11.84
N ILE A 244 22.04 -8.07 -11.03
CA ILE A 244 21.96 -9.33 -10.25
C ILE A 244 21.32 -10.45 -11.06
N ALA A 245 20.38 -10.14 -11.94
CA ALA A 245 19.63 -11.14 -12.70
C ALA A 245 20.58 -12.04 -13.54
N GLY A 246 20.46 -13.36 -13.34
CA GLY A 246 21.27 -14.36 -14.05
C GLY A 246 22.73 -14.45 -13.63
N ALA A 247 23.22 -13.67 -12.66
CA ALA A 247 24.55 -13.83 -12.10
C ALA A 247 24.59 -15.10 -11.22
N LYS A 248 25.34 -16.12 -11.67
CA LYS A 248 25.47 -17.40 -10.95
C LYS A 248 26.46 -17.32 -9.78
N TYR A 249 27.43 -16.40 -9.85
CA TYR A 249 28.50 -16.23 -8.88
C TYR A 249 28.72 -14.75 -8.56
N LYS A 250 29.22 -14.49 -7.35
CA LYS A 250 29.56 -13.13 -6.87
C LYS A 250 30.49 -12.36 -7.83
N GLY A 251 31.44 -13.03 -8.44
CA GLY A 251 32.38 -12.44 -9.39
C GLY A 251 31.71 -11.84 -10.64
N GLU A 252 30.64 -12.43 -11.15
CA GLU A 252 29.92 -11.91 -12.34
C GLU A 252 29.24 -10.55 -12.06
N PHE A 253 28.63 -10.40 -10.89
CA PHE A 253 28.05 -9.13 -10.46
C PHE A 253 29.14 -8.04 -10.35
N GLU A 254 30.27 -8.36 -9.70
CA GLU A 254 31.40 -7.44 -9.54
C GLU A 254 31.97 -7.02 -10.91
N GLU A 255 32.11 -7.95 -11.87
CA GLU A 255 32.58 -7.69 -13.21
C GLU A 255 31.60 -6.79 -14.00
N ARG A 256 30.30 -7.05 -13.94
CA ARG A 256 29.27 -6.21 -14.56
C ARG A 256 29.27 -4.79 -14.00
N LEU A 257 29.31 -4.63 -12.68
CA LEU A 257 29.37 -3.33 -12.02
C LEU A 257 30.66 -2.59 -12.37
N LYS A 258 31.81 -3.29 -12.39
CA LYS A 258 33.09 -2.72 -12.79
C LYS A 258 33.06 -2.21 -14.24
N SER A 259 32.39 -2.96 -15.14
CA SER A 259 32.23 -2.55 -16.54
C SER A 259 31.40 -1.28 -16.67
N VAL A 260 30.27 -1.15 -15.93
CA VAL A 260 29.48 0.09 -15.88
C VAL A 260 30.33 1.26 -15.37
N ILE A 261 31.04 1.07 -14.25
CA ILE A 261 31.88 2.12 -13.67
C ILE A 261 33.01 2.55 -14.64
N ASN A 262 33.64 1.59 -15.30
CA ASN A 262 34.68 1.89 -16.30
C ASN A 262 34.11 2.68 -17.49
N GLU A 263 32.92 2.36 -17.97
CA GLU A 263 32.29 3.10 -19.07
C GLU A 263 31.92 4.52 -18.63
N VAL A 264 31.40 4.71 -17.42
CA VAL A 264 31.13 6.03 -16.85
C VAL A 264 32.41 6.86 -16.69
N THR A 265 33.48 6.24 -16.17
CA THR A 265 34.76 6.92 -15.94
C THR A 265 35.43 7.36 -17.26
N LYS A 266 35.38 6.49 -18.28
CA LYS A 266 35.89 6.81 -19.65
C LYS A 266 35.14 7.97 -20.33
N SER A 267 33.92 8.28 -19.86
CA SER A 267 33.16 9.42 -20.39
C SER A 267 33.69 10.79 -19.94
N GLU A 268 34.76 10.85 -19.13
CA GLU A 268 35.38 12.08 -18.62
C GLU A 268 34.36 13.03 -17.95
N GLY A 269 33.43 12.44 -17.18
CA GLY A 269 32.42 13.19 -16.45
C GLY A 269 31.25 13.70 -17.29
N ARG A 270 31.07 13.22 -18.52
CA ARG A 270 29.84 13.48 -19.30
C ARG A 270 28.63 12.71 -18.77
N ILE A 271 28.86 11.59 -18.12
CA ILE A 271 27.81 10.74 -17.55
C ILE A 271 27.73 10.95 -16.04
N ILE A 272 26.50 11.13 -15.56
CA ILE A 272 26.15 11.16 -14.14
C ILE A 272 25.37 9.87 -13.87
N LEU A 273 25.81 9.09 -12.89
CA LEU A 273 25.18 7.81 -12.53
C LEU A 273 24.32 8.00 -11.29
N PHE A 274 23.01 7.78 -11.42
CA PHE A 274 22.12 7.70 -10.28
C PHE A 274 22.09 6.27 -9.73
N ILE A 275 22.25 6.13 -8.43
CA ILE A 275 22.25 4.86 -7.72
C ILE A 275 21.22 4.96 -6.61
N ASP A 276 20.06 4.34 -6.84
CA ASP A 276 19.05 4.21 -5.79
C ASP A 276 19.48 3.15 -4.78
N GLU A 277 19.06 3.30 -3.54
CA GLU A 277 19.48 2.43 -2.43
C GLU A 277 21.00 2.16 -2.40
N ILE A 278 21.80 3.20 -2.59
CA ILE A 278 23.27 3.11 -2.71
C ILE A 278 23.95 2.35 -1.55
N HIS A 279 23.28 2.29 -0.40
CA HIS A 279 23.73 1.54 0.77
C HIS A 279 23.86 0.03 0.48
N THR A 280 23.07 -0.53 -0.44
CA THR A 280 23.15 -1.94 -0.86
C THR A 280 24.50 -2.30 -1.46
N LEU A 281 25.14 -1.34 -2.16
CA LEU A 281 26.47 -1.51 -2.75
C LEU A 281 27.61 -1.26 -1.74
N VAL A 282 27.34 -0.51 -0.67
CA VAL A 282 28.39 -0.05 0.27
C VAL A 282 28.41 -0.90 1.55
N GLY A 283 27.29 -1.45 1.97
CA GLY A 283 27.10 -2.01 3.30
C GLY A 283 26.85 -3.52 3.38
N ALA A 284 26.61 -4.17 2.26
CA ALA A 284 26.16 -5.57 2.23
C ALA A 284 27.25 -6.62 2.58
N GLY A 285 28.48 -6.21 2.86
CA GLY A 285 29.65 -7.10 3.00
C GLY A 285 29.87 -7.80 4.36
N LYS A 286 28.97 -7.73 5.32
CA LYS A 286 29.17 -8.32 6.68
C LYS A 286 28.38 -9.61 6.97
N GLY A 287 27.57 -10.11 6.03
CA GLY A 287 26.88 -11.40 6.13
C GLY A 287 27.47 -12.44 5.15
N GLU A 288 27.46 -13.72 5.50
CA GLU A 288 27.82 -14.80 4.58
C GLU A 288 26.90 -14.73 3.33
N GLY A 289 27.47 -14.34 2.18
CA GLY A 289 26.77 -14.21 0.88
C GLY A 289 26.43 -12.79 0.44
N ALA A 290 26.73 -11.75 1.24
CA ALA A 290 26.40 -10.36 0.91
C ALA A 290 27.41 -9.73 -0.10
N MET A 291 26.91 -8.92 -1.03
CA MET A 291 27.69 -8.27 -2.10
C MET A 291 28.33 -6.98 -1.57
N ASP A 292 29.66 -6.98 -1.39
CA ASP A 292 30.42 -5.76 -1.05
C ASP A 292 31.07 -5.19 -2.32
N ALA A 293 30.38 -4.25 -2.97
CA ALA A 293 30.91 -3.54 -4.12
C ALA A 293 31.61 -2.23 -3.74
N ALA A 294 31.74 -1.95 -2.46
CA ALA A 294 32.41 -0.73 -1.97
C ALA A 294 33.85 -0.61 -2.47
N HIS A 295 34.56 -1.74 -2.59
CA HIS A 295 35.95 -1.75 -3.10
C HIS A 295 36.06 -1.34 -4.60
N ILE A 296 34.99 -1.46 -5.37
CA ILE A 296 34.91 -1.02 -6.77
C ILE A 296 34.59 0.47 -6.85
N LEU A 297 33.62 0.93 -6.06
CA LEU A 297 33.14 2.31 -6.09
C LEU A 297 34.11 3.31 -5.43
N LYS A 298 34.71 2.95 -4.28
CA LYS A 298 35.57 3.83 -3.50
C LYS A 298 36.75 4.40 -4.30
N PRO A 299 37.52 3.61 -5.09
CA PRO A 299 38.63 4.16 -5.86
C PRO A 299 38.17 5.17 -6.93
N ALA A 300 37.09 4.89 -7.65
CA ALA A 300 36.56 5.79 -8.68
C ALA A 300 36.01 7.10 -8.08
N LEU A 301 35.30 7.02 -6.95
CA LEU A 301 34.86 8.17 -6.19
C LEU A 301 36.04 8.95 -5.57
N ALA A 302 37.05 8.25 -5.07
CA ALA A 302 38.23 8.87 -4.46
C ALA A 302 39.04 9.69 -5.44
N ARG A 303 39.19 9.23 -6.69
CA ARG A 303 39.89 9.96 -7.77
C ARG A 303 39.04 11.05 -8.41
N GLY A 304 37.71 11.12 -8.10
CA GLY A 304 36.79 12.08 -8.70
C GLY A 304 36.43 11.74 -10.16
N GLU A 305 36.69 10.53 -10.57
CA GLU A 305 36.42 10.02 -11.93
C GLU A 305 34.94 9.64 -12.11
N LEU A 306 34.27 9.23 -11.02
CA LEU A 306 32.87 8.90 -11.02
C LEU A 306 32.06 10.09 -10.49
N ARG A 307 31.10 10.55 -11.30
CA ARG A 307 30.03 11.46 -10.87
C ARG A 307 28.78 10.67 -10.61
N SER A 308 28.30 10.73 -9.37
CA SER A 308 27.12 9.96 -8.96
C SER A 308 26.16 10.78 -8.11
N ILE A 309 24.90 10.40 -8.19
CA ILE A 309 23.83 10.81 -7.26
C ILE A 309 23.42 9.56 -6.51
N GLY A 310 23.54 9.55 -5.19
CA GLY A 310 23.06 8.45 -4.36
C GLY A 310 21.70 8.76 -3.76
N ALA A 311 20.90 7.74 -3.47
CA ALA A 311 19.71 7.84 -2.66
C ALA A 311 19.71 6.76 -1.55
N THR A 312 19.30 7.13 -0.34
CA THR A 312 19.26 6.20 0.82
C THR A 312 18.33 6.76 1.92
N THR A 313 18.07 5.98 2.95
CA THR A 313 17.38 6.44 4.16
C THR A 313 18.37 7.03 5.17
N LEU A 314 17.85 7.74 6.19
CA LEU A 314 18.69 8.33 7.23
C LEU A 314 19.43 7.27 8.06
N ASP A 315 18.73 6.22 8.45
CA ASP A 315 19.30 5.12 9.24
C ASP A 315 20.43 4.41 8.50
N GLU A 316 20.24 4.14 7.22
CA GLU A 316 21.22 3.50 6.36
C GLU A 316 22.42 4.39 6.07
N TYR A 317 22.18 5.70 5.90
CA TYR A 317 23.25 6.67 5.79
C TYR A 317 24.13 6.69 7.02
N GLN A 318 23.56 6.75 8.22
CA GLN A 318 24.29 6.73 9.48
C GLN A 318 25.04 5.41 9.67
N LYS A 319 24.43 4.30 9.29
CA LYS A 319 25.01 2.97 9.45
C LYS A 319 26.19 2.70 8.52
N TYR A 320 26.13 3.14 7.27
CA TYR A 320 27.06 2.76 6.20
C TYR A 320 27.95 3.89 5.70
N PHE A 321 27.47 5.14 5.69
CA PHE A 321 28.22 6.29 5.14
C PHE A 321 28.93 7.11 6.21
N GLU A 322 28.30 7.48 7.31
CA GLU A 322 28.93 8.28 8.37
C GLU A 322 30.11 7.55 9.02
N LYS A 323 30.06 6.23 9.10
CA LYS A 323 31.14 5.41 9.64
C LYS A 323 32.33 5.29 8.69
N ASP A 324 32.15 5.54 7.41
CA ASP A 324 33.20 5.48 6.40
C ASP A 324 33.67 6.88 5.99
N LYS A 325 34.73 7.36 6.63
CA LYS A 325 35.29 8.70 6.39
C LYS A 325 35.72 8.95 4.94
N ALA A 326 35.96 7.91 4.14
CA ALA A 326 36.32 8.08 2.72
C ALA A 326 35.10 8.43 1.89
N LEU A 327 33.95 7.82 2.16
CA LEU A 327 32.67 8.12 1.51
C LEU A 327 32.09 9.44 2.00
N GLU A 328 32.07 9.70 3.30
CA GLU A 328 31.58 10.94 3.90
C GLU A 328 32.24 12.20 3.30
N ARG A 329 33.53 12.12 2.96
CA ARG A 329 34.27 13.22 2.34
C ARG A 329 33.95 13.43 0.86
N ARG A 330 33.28 12.50 0.21
CA ARG A 330 32.97 12.53 -1.24
C ARG A 330 31.53 12.87 -1.55
N PHE A 331 30.64 12.54 -0.65
CA PHE A 331 29.22 12.85 -0.79
C PHE A 331 28.83 14.12 -0.02
N GLN A 332 27.86 14.85 -0.57
CA GLN A 332 27.20 15.97 0.10
C GLN A 332 25.72 15.63 0.29
N THR A 333 25.26 15.69 1.49
CA THR A 333 23.88 15.34 1.86
C THR A 333 22.88 16.37 1.35
N VAL A 334 21.74 15.87 0.87
CA VAL A 334 20.53 16.62 0.53
C VAL A 334 19.37 15.92 1.24
N MET A 335 18.81 16.60 2.24
CA MET A 335 17.65 16.06 2.97
C MET A 335 16.40 16.17 2.11
N VAL A 336 15.65 15.08 2.03
CA VAL A 336 14.38 14.97 1.31
C VAL A 336 13.29 14.67 2.33
N ASN A 337 12.70 15.72 2.85
CA ASN A 337 11.63 15.62 3.82
C ASN A 337 10.30 15.23 3.18
N GLU A 338 9.42 14.67 4.00
CA GLU A 338 8.03 14.48 3.63
C GLU A 338 7.40 15.83 3.25
N PRO A 339 6.74 15.94 2.08
CA PRO A 339 6.09 17.20 1.70
C PRO A 339 4.87 17.46 2.61
N ASP A 340 4.53 18.72 2.77
CA ASP A 340 3.30 19.12 3.45
C ASP A 340 2.04 18.73 2.64
N THR A 341 0.89 18.84 3.28
CA THR A 341 -0.40 18.48 2.68
C THR A 341 -0.70 19.26 1.41
N LEU A 342 -0.45 20.59 1.41
CA LEU A 342 -0.72 21.46 0.25
C LEU A 342 0.20 21.15 -0.93
N SER A 343 1.48 20.95 -0.67
CA SER A 343 2.46 20.53 -1.67
C SER A 343 2.10 19.15 -2.24
N THR A 344 1.65 18.23 -1.40
CA THR A 344 1.23 16.90 -1.83
C THR A 344 -0.01 16.95 -2.72
N ILE A 345 -1.02 17.77 -2.38
CA ILE A 345 -2.21 17.97 -3.25
C ILE A 345 -1.76 18.49 -4.62
N SER A 346 -0.82 19.44 -4.66
CA SER A 346 -0.30 19.96 -5.92
C SER A 346 0.43 18.89 -6.74
N ILE A 347 1.18 17.99 -6.09
CA ILE A 347 1.84 16.86 -6.73
C ILE A 347 0.80 15.91 -7.35
N LEU A 348 -0.22 15.51 -6.60
CA LEU A 348 -1.25 14.61 -7.10
C LEU A 348 -2.06 15.23 -8.24
N ARG A 349 -2.37 16.54 -8.17
CA ARG A 349 -3.02 17.25 -9.29
C ARG A 349 -2.19 17.21 -10.56
N GLY A 350 -0.88 17.31 -10.44
CA GLY A 350 0.01 17.21 -11.60
C GLY A 350 0.15 15.79 -12.16
N LEU A 351 -0.05 14.77 -11.34
CA LEU A 351 -0.03 13.36 -11.75
C LEU A 351 -1.39 12.87 -12.26
N LYS A 352 -2.47 13.56 -11.89
CA LYS A 352 -3.86 13.19 -12.15
C LYS A 352 -4.11 12.69 -13.57
N GLU A 353 -3.73 13.49 -14.58
CA GLU A 353 -4.00 13.19 -15.99
C GLU A 353 -3.38 11.86 -16.43
N ARG A 354 -2.21 11.50 -15.93
CA ARG A 354 -1.56 10.23 -16.25
C ARG A 354 -2.30 9.03 -15.68
N TYR A 355 -2.75 9.12 -14.43
CA TYR A 355 -3.52 8.05 -13.80
C TYR A 355 -4.91 7.94 -14.43
N GLU A 356 -5.57 9.05 -14.77
CA GLU A 356 -6.82 9.06 -15.54
C GLU A 356 -6.66 8.36 -16.90
N ASN A 357 -5.59 8.63 -17.63
CA ASN A 357 -5.31 8.01 -18.92
C ASN A 357 -4.96 6.51 -18.77
N HIS A 358 -4.20 6.14 -17.74
CA HIS A 358 -3.83 4.73 -17.50
C HIS A 358 -5.05 3.87 -17.15
N HIS A 359 -5.87 4.33 -16.21
CA HIS A 359 -7.05 3.59 -15.74
C HIS A 359 -8.30 3.88 -16.56
N LYS A 360 -8.26 4.90 -17.42
CA LYS A 360 -9.42 5.35 -18.24
C LYS A 360 -10.64 5.74 -17.40
N VAL A 361 -10.40 6.35 -16.23
CA VAL A 361 -11.39 6.87 -15.31
C VAL A 361 -11.10 8.35 -15.03
N ARG A 362 -12.09 9.12 -14.59
CA ARG A 362 -11.86 10.48 -14.06
C ARG A 362 -11.58 10.43 -12.57
N ILE A 363 -10.74 11.36 -12.11
CA ILE A 363 -10.45 11.53 -10.68
C ILE A 363 -10.92 12.92 -10.28
N GLN A 364 -11.86 13.00 -9.35
CA GLN A 364 -12.36 14.28 -8.85
C GLN A 364 -11.31 14.98 -8.00
N ASP A 365 -11.37 16.30 -7.88
CA ASP A 365 -10.42 17.05 -7.06
C ASP A 365 -10.61 16.78 -5.56
N ASP A 366 -11.85 16.52 -5.14
CA ASP A 366 -12.16 16.10 -3.78
C ASP A 366 -11.55 14.73 -3.43
N ALA A 367 -11.45 13.81 -4.39
CA ALA A 367 -10.75 12.54 -4.22
C ALA A 367 -9.24 12.75 -4.00
N ILE A 368 -8.63 13.71 -4.70
CA ILE A 368 -7.22 14.06 -4.51
C ILE A 368 -7.00 14.62 -3.10
N ILE A 369 -7.84 15.57 -2.69
CA ILE A 369 -7.77 16.15 -1.35
C ILE A 369 -7.97 15.05 -0.29
N ALA A 370 -8.97 14.19 -0.46
CA ALA A 370 -9.25 13.08 0.43
C ALA A 370 -8.07 12.09 0.51
N ALA A 371 -7.42 11.76 -0.62
CA ALA A 371 -6.27 10.87 -0.65
C ALA A 371 -5.12 11.40 0.21
N VAL A 372 -4.86 12.71 0.15
CA VAL A 372 -3.80 13.33 0.95
C VAL A 372 -4.20 13.43 2.43
N GLU A 373 -5.38 13.95 2.73
CA GLU A 373 -5.82 14.17 4.10
C GLU A 373 -6.03 12.85 4.86
N LEU A 374 -6.72 11.88 4.24
CA LEU A 374 -6.99 10.60 4.87
C LEU A 374 -5.72 9.75 5.03
N SER A 375 -4.83 9.75 4.03
CA SER A 375 -3.55 9.05 4.16
C SER A 375 -2.68 9.66 5.26
N ASN A 376 -2.62 10.98 5.34
CA ASN A 376 -1.85 11.68 6.37
C ASN A 376 -2.38 11.40 7.77
N ARG A 377 -3.70 11.26 7.91
CA ARG A 377 -4.39 11.04 9.19
C ARG A 377 -4.39 9.59 9.64
N TYR A 378 -4.62 8.64 8.73
CA TYR A 378 -4.90 7.23 9.08
C TYR A 378 -3.77 6.26 8.73
N ILE A 379 -2.87 6.62 7.81
CA ILE A 379 -1.73 5.79 7.40
C ILE A 379 -0.45 6.40 7.97
N THR A 380 0.02 5.88 9.10
CA THR A 380 1.12 6.46 9.87
C THR A 380 2.46 5.75 9.67
N ASP A 381 2.46 4.59 9.03
CA ASP A 381 3.62 3.75 8.74
C ASP A 381 4.24 3.99 7.37
N ARG A 382 3.66 4.89 6.57
CA ARG A 382 4.11 5.30 5.23
C ARG A 382 4.14 6.82 5.11
N PHE A 383 4.89 7.34 4.13
CA PHE A 383 5.15 8.77 3.97
C PHE A 383 4.48 9.34 2.72
N LEU A 384 4.16 10.65 2.78
CA LEU A 384 3.72 11.41 1.62
C LEU A 384 4.92 11.69 0.68
N PRO A 385 4.70 11.78 -0.65
CA PRO A 385 3.42 11.70 -1.35
C PRO A 385 3.00 10.26 -1.70
N ASP A 386 3.86 9.28 -1.54
CA ASP A 386 3.70 7.90 -2.04
C ASP A 386 2.40 7.25 -1.57
N LYS A 387 2.11 7.30 -0.25
CA LYS A 387 0.87 6.73 0.30
C LYS A 387 -0.40 7.35 -0.29
N ALA A 388 -0.39 8.63 -0.64
CA ALA A 388 -1.54 9.31 -1.24
C ALA A 388 -1.67 8.97 -2.75
N ILE A 389 -0.54 8.83 -3.44
CA ILE A 389 -0.50 8.38 -4.83
C ILE A 389 -1.04 6.96 -4.94
N ASP A 390 -0.59 6.06 -4.08
CA ASP A 390 -1.06 4.68 -4.04
C ASP A 390 -2.56 4.57 -3.79
N LEU A 391 -3.12 5.40 -2.89
CA LEU A 391 -4.57 5.44 -2.67
C LEU A 391 -5.34 5.87 -3.93
N MET A 392 -4.84 6.89 -4.61
CA MET A 392 -5.43 7.36 -5.86
C MET A 392 -5.34 6.29 -6.95
N ASP A 393 -4.20 5.61 -7.07
CA ASP A 393 -3.97 4.54 -8.03
C ASP A 393 -4.87 3.33 -7.77
N GLU A 394 -4.96 2.87 -6.52
CA GLU A 394 -5.79 1.73 -6.15
C GLU A 394 -7.28 2.03 -6.31
N ALA A 395 -7.74 3.23 -5.92
CA ALA A 395 -9.13 3.64 -6.12
C ALA A 395 -9.49 3.70 -7.61
N ALA A 396 -8.60 4.24 -8.45
CA ALA A 396 -8.78 4.27 -9.89
C ALA A 396 -8.76 2.85 -10.51
N ALA A 397 -7.89 1.98 -10.05
CA ALA A 397 -7.82 0.58 -10.47
C ALA A 397 -9.09 -0.20 -10.07
N LYS A 398 -9.59 0.01 -8.83
CA LYS A 398 -10.84 -0.58 -8.34
C LYS A 398 -12.01 -0.16 -9.23
N LEU A 399 -12.14 1.14 -9.47
CA LEU A 399 -13.23 1.68 -10.29
C LEU A 399 -13.19 1.14 -11.73
N ARG A 400 -11.99 1.04 -12.32
CA ARG A 400 -11.81 0.39 -13.64
C ARG A 400 -12.27 -1.06 -13.61
N MET A 401 -11.92 -1.82 -12.57
CA MET A 401 -12.31 -3.22 -12.45
C MET A 401 -13.83 -3.36 -12.29
N GLU A 402 -14.45 -2.52 -11.46
CA GLU A 402 -15.91 -2.49 -11.28
C GLU A 402 -16.65 -2.15 -12.57
N ARG A 403 -16.12 -1.20 -13.35
CA ARG A 403 -16.68 -0.86 -14.66
C ARG A 403 -16.57 -2.00 -15.69
N ASP A 404 -15.46 -2.72 -15.69
CA ASP A 404 -15.18 -3.80 -16.65
C ASP A 404 -15.80 -5.14 -16.21
N SER A 405 -16.26 -5.26 -14.95
CA SER A 405 -16.90 -6.44 -14.36
C SER A 405 -18.40 -6.24 -14.12
N VAL A 406 -19.05 -7.29 -13.68
CA VAL A 406 -20.47 -7.27 -13.26
C VAL A 406 -20.59 -6.49 -11.95
N PRO A 407 -21.57 -5.57 -11.78
CA PRO A 407 -21.80 -4.88 -10.52
C PRO A 407 -22.02 -5.83 -9.34
N GLU A 408 -21.61 -5.41 -8.15
CA GLU A 408 -21.66 -6.24 -6.92
C GLU A 408 -23.09 -6.71 -6.61
N GLU A 409 -24.07 -5.81 -6.76
CA GLU A 409 -25.48 -6.12 -6.55
C GLU A 409 -26.01 -7.22 -7.51
N LEU A 410 -25.57 -7.19 -8.76
CA LEU A 410 -25.96 -8.20 -9.75
C LEU A 410 -25.26 -9.54 -9.48
N ASP A 411 -23.98 -9.53 -9.07
CA ASP A 411 -23.24 -10.73 -8.69
C ASP A 411 -23.83 -11.38 -7.43
N GLU A 412 -24.29 -10.60 -6.44
CA GLU A 412 -24.99 -11.10 -5.25
C GLU A 412 -26.32 -11.79 -5.63
N ILE A 413 -27.10 -11.15 -6.50
CA ILE A 413 -28.37 -11.74 -6.97
C ILE A 413 -28.08 -13.05 -7.72
N GLU A 414 -27.10 -13.08 -8.60
CA GLU A 414 -26.72 -14.31 -9.34
C GLU A 414 -26.24 -15.43 -8.41
N ARG A 415 -25.45 -15.11 -7.38
CA ARG A 415 -25.01 -16.09 -6.37
C ARG A 415 -26.17 -16.62 -5.55
N ARG A 416 -27.08 -15.74 -5.12
CA ARG A 416 -28.26 -16.12 -4.34
C ARG A 416 -29.19 -17.00 -5.17
N LEU A 417 -29.41 -16.65 -6.43
CA LEU A 417 -30.17 -17.47 -7.38
C LEU A 417 -29.60 -18.87 -7.51
N LYS A 418 -28.28 -18.96 -7.71
CA LYS A 418 -27.58 -20.25 -7.83
C LYS A 418 -27.73 -21.11 -6.57
N GLN A 419 -27.63 -20.48 -5.39
CA GLN A 419 -27.84 -21.16 -4.10
C GLN A 419 -29.27 -21.71 -3.96
N LEU A 420 -30.27 -20.87 -4.25
CA LEU A 420 -31.69 -21.28 -4.17
C LEU A 420 -32.06 -22.33 -5.22
N GLU A 421 -31.49 -22.29 -6.42
CA GLU A 421 -31.68 -23.32 -7.43
C GLU A 421 -31.12 -24.67 -6.99
N ILE A 422 -29.93 -24.68 -6.34
CA ILE A 422 -29.35 -25.89 -5.77
C ILE A 422 -30.25 -26.44 -4.63
N GLU A 423 -30.72 -25.56 -3.75
CA GLU A 423 -31.62 -25.93 -2.64
C GLU A 423 -32.95 -26.49 -3.17
N ARG A 424 -33.53 -25.84 -4.18
CA ARG A 424 -34.73 -26.32 -4.83
C ARG A 424 -34.57 -27.75 -5.39
N GLU A 425 -33.45 -28.03 -6.08
CA GLU A 425 -33.17 -29.37 -6.62
C GLU A 425 -32.95 -30.43 -5.51
N ALA A 426 -32.40 -30.02 -4.37
CA ALA A 426 -32.25 -30.90 -3.20
C ALA A 426 -33.62 -31.23 -2.60
N ILE A 427 -34.47 -30.24 -2.36
CA ILE A 427 -35.80 -30.39 -1.75
C ILE A 427 -36.78 -31.15 -2.68
N LYS A 428 -36.63 -31.00 -3.99
CA LYS A 428 -37.40 -31.75 -4.98
C LYS A 428 -37.26 -33.27 -4.81
N ARG A 429 -36.13 -33.74 -4.28
CA ARG A 429 -35.90 -35.16 -3.96
C ARG A 429 -36.57 -35.60 -2.64
N GLU A 430 -36.87 -34.63 -1.77
CA GLU A 430 -37.51 -34.87 -0.47
C GLU A 430 -39.05 -34.78 -0.52
N ASN A 431 -39.64 -34.33 -1.65
CA ASN A 431 -41.10 -34.18 -1.88
C ASN A 431 -41.80 -33.18 -0.92
N ASP A 432 -41.12 -32.18 -0.42
CA ASP A 432 -41.73 -31.13 0.41
C ASP A 432 -42.33 -30.02 -0.50
N GLN A 433 -43.60 -30.21 -0.84
CA GLN A 433 -44.34 -29.32 -1.77
C GLN A 433 -44.46 -27.86 -1.28
N PRO A 434 -44.81 -27.57 -0.01
CA PRO A 434 -44.91 -26.17 0.45
C PRO A 434 -43.60 -25.40 0.34
N LYS A 435 -42.49 -26.06 0.67
CA LYS A 435 -41.15 -25.44 0.58
C LYS A 435 -40.66 -25.26 -0.85
N LEU A 436 -41.05 -26.18 -1.76
CA LEU A 436 -40.80 -26.08 -3.19
C LEU A 436 -41.52 -24.88 -3.83
N GLU A 437 -42.77 -24.61 -3.44
CA GLU A 437 -43.55 -23.47 -3.92
C GLU A 437 -42.95 -22.16 -3.42
N GLN A 438 -42.55 -22.09 -2.16
CA GLN A 438 -41.91 -20.90 -1.58
C GLN A 438 -40.60 -20.58 -2.28
N LEU A 439 -39.72 -21.58 -2.46
CA LEU A 439 -38.43 -21.39 -3.15
C LEU A 439 -38.64 -21.02 -4.62
N SER A 440 -39.64 -21.62 -5.30
CA SER A 440 -39.92 -21.28 -6.70
C SER A 440 -40.41 -19.83 -6.87
N LYS A 441 -41.16 -19.32 -5.89
CA LYS A 441 -41.59 -17.92 -5.86
C LYS A 441 -40.42 -16.98 -5.64
N GLU A 442 -39.56 -17.28 -4.65
CA GLU A 442 -38.37 -16.48 -4.37
C GLU A 442 -37.40 -16.46 -5.57
N ILE A 443 -37.20 -17.60 -6.22
CA ILE A 443 -36.39 -17.69 -7.45
C ILE A 443 -37.00 -16.85 -8.58
N ALA A 444 -38.33 -16.85 -8.74
CA ALA A 444 -38.99 -16.07 -9.78
C ALA A 444 -38.84 -14.55 -9.54
N GLU A 445 -39.01 -14.10 -8.31
CA GLU A 445 -38.83 -12.71 -7.91
C GLU A 445 -37.36 -12.23 -8.12
N LEU A 446 -36.39 -13.06 -7.74
CA LEU A 446 -34.97 -12.76 -7.93
C LEU A 446 -34.57 -12.78 -9.42
N LYS A 447 -35.16 -13.66 -10.26
CA LYS A 447 -34.92 -13.67 -11.71
C LYS A 447 -35.47 -12.42 -12.40
N GLU A 448 -36.59 -11.91 -11.95
CA GLU A 448 -37.13 -10.64 -12.44
C GLU A 448 -36.21 -9.47 -12.08
N GLN A 449 -35.72 -9.44 -10.82
CA GLN A 449 -34.75 -8.46 -10.37
C GLN A 449 -33.45 -8.57 -11.18
N GLU A 450 -32.86 -9.77 -11.32
CA GLU A 450 -31.67 -10.02 -12.15
C GLU A 450 -31.84 -9.45 -13.56
N SER A 451 -32.95 -9.77 -14.23
CA SER A 451 -33.23 -9.31 -15.58
C SER A 451 -33.33 -7.79 -15.69
N SER A 452 -33.97 -7.15 -14.71
CA SER A 452 -34.09 -5.68 -14.63
C SER A 452 -32.72 -5.01 -14.41
N TYR A 453 -31.94 -5.50 -13.46
CA TYR A 453 -30.61 -4.98 -13.16
C TYR A 453 -29.66 -5.18 -14.35
N LYS A 454 -29.70 -6.34 -14.99
CA LYS A 454 -28.87 -6.67 -16.15
C LYS A 454 -29.16 -5.79 -17.34
N ALA A 455 -30.44 -5.54 -17.63
CA ALA A 455 -30.86 -4.64 -18.72
C ALA A 455 -30.39 -3.20 -18.47
N LYS A 456 -30.51 -2.70 -17.22
CA LYS A 456 -30.01 -1.37 -16.84
C LYS A 456 -28.50 -1.28 -16.98
N TRP A 457 -27.78 -2.27 -16.46
CA TRP A 457 -26.31 -2.34 -16.55
C TRP A 457 -25.80 -2.40 -18.00
N GLU A 458 -26.42 -3.23 -18.86
CA GLU A 458 -26.06 -3.33 -20.28
C GLU A 458 -26.30 -2.00 -21.03
N ALA A 459 -27.36 -1.29 -20.70
CA ALA A 459 -27.67 0.04 -21.27
C ALA A 459 -26.60 1.08 -20.86
N GLU A 460 -26.27 1.16 -19.55
CA GLU A 460 -25.24 2.07 -19.05
C GLU A 460 -23.87 1.72 -19.63
N ARG A 461 -23.49 0.42 -19.64
CA ARG A 461 -22.24 -0.06 -20.22
C ARG A 461 -22.10 0.28 -21.70
N GLY A 462 -23.18 0.20 -22.45
CA GLY A 462 -23.20 0.58 -23.86
C GLY A 462 -22.86 2.05 -24.07
N LEU A 463 -23.41 2.95 -23.25
CA LEU A 463 -23.13 4.39 -23.29
C LEU A 463 -21.69 4.70 -22.86
N VAL A 464 -21.22 4.10 -21.78
CA VAL A 464 -19.83 4.26 -21.28
C VAL A 464 -18.82 3.80 -22.32
N ASN A 465 -19.04 2.66 -22.96
CA ASN A 465 -18.16 2.16 -24.02
C ASN A 465 -18.09 3.12 -25.23
N LYS A 466 -19.20 3.75 -25.62
CA LYS A 466 -19.20 4.76 -26.67
C LYS A 466 -18.38 6.00 -26.29
N ILE A 467 -18.54 6.49 -25.06
CA ILE A 467 -17.74 7.61 -24.54
C ILE A 467 -16.25 7.27 -24.63
N GLN A 468 -15.86 6.05 -24.28
CA GLN A 468 -14.46 5.63 -24.32
C GLN A 468 -13.91 5.49 -25.73
N GLN A 469 -14.68 4.94 -26.66
CA GLN A 469 -14.29 4.87 -28.05
C GLN A 469 -14.05 6.26 -28.63
N ASN A 470 -14.93 7.21 -28.33
CA ASN A 470 -14.79 8.60 -28.76
C ASN A 470 -13.54 9.27 -28.12
N LYS A 471 -13.24 9.01 -26.83
CA LYS A 471 -12.01 9.51 -26.17
C LYS A 471 -10.75 8.94 -26.83
N GLN A 472 -10.72 7.66 -27.16
CA GLN A 472 -9.59 7.04 -27.86
C GLN A 472 -9.38 7.65 -29.26
N GLN A 473 -10.45 7.94 -29.98
CA GLN A 473 -10.38 8.62 -31.27
C GLN A 473 -9.85 10.05 -31.13
N ILE A 474 -10.22 10.76 -30.06
CA ILE A 474 -9.69 12.10 -29.75
C ILE A 474 -8.18 12.05 -29.53
N GLU A 475 -7.66 11.07 -28.78
CA GLU A 475 -6.22 10.91 -28.56
C GLU A 475 -5.46 10.61 -29.86
N GLN A 476 -6.00 9.72 -30.70
CA GLN A 476 -5.41 9.43 -32.01
C GLN A 476 -5.37 10.68 -32.89
N LEU A 477 -6.47 11.44 -32.92
CA LEU A 477 -6.55 12.66 -33.71
C LEU A 477 -5.62 13.77 -33.17
N LYS A 478 -5.45 13.88 -31.86
CA LYS A 478 -4.46 14.81 -31.27
C LYS A 478 -3.04 14.44 -31.69
N PHE A 479 -2.70 13.15 -31.67
CA PHE A 479 -1.40 12.68 -32.14
C PHE A 479 -1.17 12.94 -33.64
N GLU A 480 -2.21 12.72 -34.46
CA GLU A 480 -2.17 13.05 -35.88
C GLU A 480 -2.00 14.54 -36.14
N ALA A 481 -2.68 15.40 -35.36
CA ALA A 481 -2.57 16.84 -35.45
C ALA A 481 -1.16 17.33 -35.10
N GLU A 482 -0.55 16.78 -34.03
CA GLU A 482 0.84 17.10 -33.68
C GLU A 482 1.84 16.65 -34.75
N ARG A 483 1.58 15.51 -35.38
CA ARG A 483 2.41 15.01 -36.47
C ARG A 483 2.29 15.92 -37.71
N ALA A 484 1.05 16.27 -38.08
CA ALA A 484 0.79 17.20 -39.21
C ALA A 484 1.39 18.60 -38.97
N GLU A 485 1.37 19.08 -37.71
CA GLU A 485 1.99 20.34 -37.32
C GLU A 485 3.52 20.32 -37.49
N ARG A 486 4.18 19.18 -37.13
CA ARG A 486 5.62 18.99 -37.39
C ARG A 486 5.96 18.89 -38.88
N GLU A 487 5.06 18.33 -39.69
CA GLU A 487 5.20 18.21 -41.13
C GLU A 487 4.81 19.51 -41.87
N GLY A 488 4.28 20.54 -41.18
CA GLY A 488 3.92 21.85 -41.72
C GLY A 488 2.55 21.88 -42.44
N ASP A 489 1.74 20.84 -42.31
CA ASP A 489 0.41 20.76 -42.91
C ASP A 489 -0.67 21.40 -42.01
N TYR A 490 -0.68 22.72 -41.98
CA TYR A 490 -1.63 23.49 -41.16
C TYR A 490 -3.10 23.34 -41.59
N GLY A 491 -3.34 22.96 -42.83
CA GLY A 491 -4.71 22.69 -43.36
C GLY A 491 -5.29 21.47 -42.64
N LYS A 492 -4.51 20.39 -42.54
CA LYS A 492 -4.91 19.14 -41.85
C LYS A 492 -5.05 19.36 -40.33
N VAL A 493 -4.17 20.17 -39.72
CA VAL A 493 -4.27 20.55 -38.32
C VAL A 493 -5.57 21.28 -38.03
N ALA A 494 -5.97 22.23 -38.88
CA ALA A 494 -7.22 22.98 -38.72
C ALA A 494 -8.46 22.08 -38.90
N GLU A 495 -8.46 21.18 -39.87
CA GLU A 495 -9.54 20.19 -40.05
C GLU A 495 -9.71 19.29 -38.82
N ILE A 496 -8.59 18.80 -38.25
CA ILE A 496 -8.63 17.94 -37.07
C ILE A 496 -9.10 18.73 -35.85
N ARG A 497 -8.47 19.85 -35.52
CA ARG A 497 -8.74 20.62 -34.30
C ARG A 497 -10.13 21.24 -34.26
N TYR A 498 -10.56 21.88 -35.37
CA TYR A 498 -11.83 22.61 -35.40
C TYR A 498 -13.01 21.81 -35.97
N GLY A 499 -12.73 20.70 -36.65
CA GLY A 499 -13.77 19.83 -37.22
C GLY A 499 -13.96 18.55 -36.42
N LYS A 500 -13.00 17.62 -36.53
CA LYS A 500 -13.15 16.25 -35.99
C LYS A 500 -13.15 16.18 -34.46
N LEU A 501 -12.21 16.90 -33.79
CA LEU A 501 -12.15 16.91 -32.32
C LEU A 501 -13.41 17.52 -31.73
N LYS A 502 -13.86 18.66 -32.25
CA LYS A 502 -15.07 19.32 -31.75
C LYS A 502 -16.33 18.47 -31.91
N ALA A 503 -16.46 17.78 -33.03
CA ALA A 503 -17.60 16.86 -33.26
C ALA A 503 -17.64 15.70 -32.27
N LEU A 504 -16.48 15.12 -31.95
CA LEU A 504 -16.36 14.04 -30.95
C LEU A 504 -16.59 14.54 -29.52
N GLU A 505 -16.14 15.74 -29.17
CA GLU A 505 -16.41 16.37 -27.89
C GLU A 505 -17.89 16.65 -27.68
N ASP A 506 -18.57 17.19 -28.70
CA ASP A 506 -20.01 17.44 -28.67
C ASP A 506 -20.80 16.12 -28.56
N GLU A 507 -20.33 15.05 -29.20
CA GLU A 507 -20.95 13.73 -29.10
C GLU A 507 -20.76 13.12 -27.69
N ILE A 508 -19.58 13.23 -27.09
CA ILE A 508 -19.33 12.83 -25.72
C ILE A 508 -20.28 13.55 -24.76
N ASN A 509 -20.41 14.87 -24.88
CA ASN A 509 -21.29 15.65 -24.02
C ASN A 509 -22.77 15.20 -24.15
N ARG A 510 -23.21 14.87 -25.35
CA ARG A 510 -24.56 14.35 -25.61
C ARG A 510 -24.77 12.98 -24.95
N ILE A 511 -23.79 12.06 -25.09
CA ILE A 511 -23.87 10.72 -24.49
C ILE A 511 -23.80 10.80 -22.97
N GLN A 512 -23.01 11.71 -22.41
CA GLN A 512 -22.98 11.95 -20.97
C GLN A 512 -24.31 12.47 -20.40
N GLY A 513 -25.01 13.33 -21.18
CA GLY A 513 -26.39 13.74 -20.86
C GLY A 513 -27.33 12.53 -20.82
N GLN A 514 -27.30 11.69 -21.85
CA GLN A 514 -28.10 10.46 -21.91
C GLN A 514 -27.79 9.49 -20.76
N LEU A 515 -26.52 9.36 -20.38
CA LEU A 515 -26.09 8.51 -19.26
C LEU A 515 -26.68 9.02 -17.95
N LYS A 516 -26.61 10.33 -17.68
CA LYS A 516 -27.22 10.94 -16.50
C LYS A 516 -28.73 10.70 -16.42
N ASP A 517 -29.42 10.83 -17.55
CA ASP A 517 -30.85 10.59 -17.60
C ASP A 517 -31.21 9.10 -17.37
N THR A 518 -30.38 8.19 -17.83
CA THR A 518 -30.55 6.73 -17.63
C THR A 518 -30.26 6.33 -16.19
N GLN A 519 -29.32 6.96 -15.54
CA GLN A 519 -28.89 6.65 -14.16
C GLN A 519 -29.91 7.11 -13.11
N GLY A 520 -30.62 8.22 -13.32
CA GLY A 520 -31.77 8.65 -12.52
C GLY A 520 -31.58 8.73 -11.00
N GLY A 521 -30.32 8.81 -10.52
CA GLY A 521 -29.96 8.85 -9.11
C GLY A 521 -29.26 7.59 -8.56
N ASP A 522 -29.47 6.42 -9.18
CA ASP A 522 -28.81 5.15 -8.82
C ASP A 522 -27.94 4.67 -9.99
N ALA A 523 -26.73 5.20 -10.09
CA ALA A 523 -25.75 4.82 -11.09
C ALA A 523 -25.17 3.43 -10.80
N MET A 524 -25.31 2.49 -11.72
CA MET A 524 -24.68 1.16 -11.60
C MET A 524 -23.21 1.18 -12.04
N ILE A 525 -22.83 2.11 -12.93
CA ILE A 525 -21.46 2.28 -13.41
C ILE A 525 -20.98 3.68 -13.04
N LYS A 526 -20.01 3.75 -12.15
CA LYS A 526 -19.32 4.99 -11.82
C LYS A 526 -18.20 5.24 -12.83
N GLU A 527 -18.02 6.48 -13.26
CA GLU A 527 -16.93 6.90 -14.15
C GLU A 527 -15.87 7.75 -13.46
N GLU A 528 -16.15 8.23 -12.26
CA GLU A 528 -15.31 9.18 -11.53
C GLU A 528 -14.96 8.64 -10.16
N VAL A 529 -13.68 8.72 -9.81
CA VAL A 529 -13.18 8.43 -8.45
C VAL A 529 -13.55 9.60 -7.57
N THR A 530 -14.25 9.32 -6.48
CA THR A 530 -14.71 10.28 -5.49
C THR A 530 -13.94 10.15 -4.17
N SER A 531 -14.16 11.10 -3.25
CA SER A 531 -13.65 11.01 -1.88
C SER A 531 -14.10 9.75 -1.13
N GLU A 532 -15.28 9.22 -1.45
CA GLU A 532 -15.81 7.98 -0.88
C GLU A 532 -15.00 6.76 -1.32
N ASP A 533 -14.65 6.68 -2.60
CA ASP A 533 -13.84 5.58 -3.12
C ASP A 533 -12.46 5.55 -2.48
N ILE A 534 -11.87 6.72 -2.25
CA ILE A 534 -10.61 6.84 -1.49
C ILE A 534 -10.80 6.37 -0.03
N ALA A 535 -11.89 6.79 0.61
CA ALA A 535 -12.19 6.38 1.98
C ALA A 535 -12.38 4.86 2.10
N ASP A 536 -12.96 4.21 1.10
CA ASP A 536 -13.08 2.75 1.04
C ASP A 536 -11.73 2.06 0.97
N VAL A 537 -10.80 2.56 0.17
CA VAL A 537 -9.44 2.02 0.08
C VAL A 537 -8.72 2.21 1.42
N VAL A 538 -8.80 3.40 2.03
CA VAL A 538 -8.22 3.65 3.36
C VAL A 538 -8.81 2.71 4.40
N SER A 539 -10.12 2.45 4.34
CA SER A 539 -10.80 1.52 5.26
C SER A 539 -10.27 0.09 5.11
N ARG A 540 -10.00 -0.37 3.90
CA ARG A 540 -9.40 -1.69 3.65
C ARG A 540 -7.97 -1.80 4.18
N TRP A 541 -7.15 -0.76 3.98
CA TRP A 541 -5.75 -0.77 4.41
C TRP A 541 -5.59 -0.70 5.93
N THR A 542 -6.42 0.12 6.57
CA THR A 542 -6.30 0.40 8.00
C THR A 542 -7.23 -0.44 8.88
N GLY A 543 -8.27 -1.04 8.30
CA GLY A 543 -9.35 -1.69 9.02
C GLY A 543 -10.29 -0.70 9.72
N ILE A 544 -10.17 0.61 9.46
CA ILE A 544 -11.00 1.68 10.05
C ILE A 544 -12.16 1.96 9.09
N PRO A 545 -13.43 1.98 9.52
CA PRO A 545 -14.58 2.23 8.65
C PRO A 545 -14.70 3.70 8.23
N VAL A 546 -13.68 4.22 7.52
CA VAL A 546 -13.56 5.64 7.12
C VAL A 546 -14.70 6.07 6.18
N SER A 547 -15.16 5.20 5.31
CA SER A 547 -16.27 5.47 4.38
C SER A 547 -17.59 5.79 5.10
N LYS A 548 -17.88 5.06 6.19
CA LYS A 548 -19.05 5.36 7.04
C LYS A 548 -18.90 6.65 7.83
N MET A 549 -17.67 7.10 8.04
CA MET A 549 -17.36 8.29 8.81
C MET A 549 -17.56 9.61 8.04
N LEU A 550 -17.45 9.60 6.70
CA LEU A 550 -17.51 10.84 5.91
C LEU A 550 -18.93 11.38 5.66
N GLN A 551 -19.92 10.52 5.44
CA GLN A 551 -21.28 10.96 5.07
C GLN A 551 -22.22 11.26 6.25
N SER A 552 -22.05 10.55 7.36
CA SER A 552 -22.95 10.68 8.51
C SER A 552 -22.32 11.39 9.70
N GLU A 553 -21.04 11.76 9.63
CA GLU A 553 -20.29 12.27 10.79
C GLU A 553 -20.88 13.57 11.36
N ARG A 554 -21.27 14.51 10.54
CA ARG A 554 -21.80 15.79 11.06
C ARG A 554 -23.11 15.61 11.81
N GLU A 555 -24.05 14.86 11.25
CA GLU A 555 -25.33 14.61 11.90
C GLU A 555 -25.19 13.67 13.11
N LYS A 556 -24.43 12.58 12.95
CA LYS A 556 -24.17 11.65 14.05
C LYS A 556 -23.46 12.33 15.22
N LEU A 557 -22.43 13.15 14.98
CA LEU A 557 -21.73 13.85 16.05
C LEU A 557 -22.60 14.89 16.77
N LEU A 558 -23.61 15.45 16.11
CA LEU A 558 -24.59 16.33 16.75
C LEU A 558 -25.51 15.57 17.70
N HIS A 559 -25.79 14.29 17.44
CA HIS A 559 -26.66 13.41 18.23
C HIS A 559 -25.88 12.35 19.04
N LEU A 560 -24.58 12.56 19.25
CA LEU A 560 -23.72 11.59 19.92
C LEU A 560 -24.19 11.22 21.32
N GLU A 561 -24.69 12.19 22.07
CA GLU A 561 -25.23 11.97 23.42
C GLU A 561 -26.43 11.02 23.41
N GLU A 562 -27.37 11.22 22.48
CA GLU A 562 -28.58 10.38 22.35
C GLU A 562 -28.18 8.92 22.00
N GLU A 563 -27.20 8.76 21.17
CA GLU A 563 -26.71 7.42 20.80
C GLU A 563 -26.00 6.72 21.96
N LEU A 564 -25.15 7.44 22.69
CA LEU A 564 -24.48 6.89 23.87
C LEU A 564 -25.50 6.52 24.98
N HIS A 565 -26.58 7.31 25.16
CA HIS A 565 -27.63 7.00 26.09
C HIS A 565 -28.43 5.73 25.76
N LYS A 566 -28.41 5.26 24.53
CA LYS A 566 -29.00 3.94 24.17
C LYS A 566 -28.32 2.75 24.87
N ARG A 567 -27.05 2.89 25.24
CA ARG A 567 -26.27 1.84 25.94
C ARG A 567 -25.94 2.21 27.40
N VAL A 568 -25.74 3.48 27.68
CA VAL A 568 -25.34 3.97 29.01
C VAL A 568 -26.48 4.75 29.65
N ILE A 569 -27.01 4.22 30.72
CA ILE A 569 -28.11 4.83 31.46
C ILE A 569 -27.58 5.80 32.49
N GLY A 570 -28.14 7.01 32.49
CA GLY A 570 -27.69 8.11 33.35
C GLY A 570 -26.33 8.66 32.89
N GLN A 571 -25.57 9.22 33.85
CA GLN A 571 -24.20 9.70 33.61
C GLN A 571 -24.09 10.83 32.56
N ASP A 572 -25.08 11.77 32.60
CA ASP A 572 -25.22 12.83 31.58
C ASP A 572 -23.96 13.71 31.50
N GLU A 573 -23.33 14.03 32.64
CA GLU A 573 -22.10 14.84 32.66
C GLU A 573 -20.96 14.12 31.91
N ALA A 574 -20.81 12.80 32.10
CA ALA A 574 -19.78 12.01 31.45
C ALA A 574 -19.99 11.93 29.95
N ILE A 575 -21.22 11.66 29.53
CA ILE A 575 -21.60 11.57 28.12
C ILE A 575 -21.40 12.91 27.42
N GLN A 576 -21.80 14.02 28.05
CA GLN A 576 -21.63 15.37 27.53
C GLN A 576 -20.15 15.73 27.35
N ALA A 577 -19.33 15.52 28.38
CA ALA A 577 -17.90 15.84 28.36
C ALA A 577 -17.14 15.06 27.27
N VAL A 578 -17.42 13.78 27.13
CA VAL A 578 -16.82 12.95 26.09
C VAL A 578 -17.29 13.36 24.70
N SER A 579 -18.57 13.64 24.53
CA SER A 579 -19.14 14.09 23.25
C SER A 579 -18.55 15.42 22.79
N ASP A 580 -18.38 16.36 23.70
CA ASP A 580 -17.79 17.67 23.42
C ASP A 580 -16.30 17.56 23.06
N ALA A 581 -15.54 16.67 23.71
CA ALA A 581 -14.15 16.44 23.35
C ALA A 581 -14.01 15.83 21.95
N VAL A 582 -14.85 14.86 21.61
CA VAL A 582 -14.89 14.27 20.27
C VAL A 582 -15.24 15.33 19.22
N ARG A 583 -16.24 16.17 19.47
CA ARG A 583 -16.63 17.27 18.58
C ARG A 583 -15.50 18.26 18.37
N ARG A 584 -14.81 18.71 19.45
CA ARG A 584 -13.67 19.64 19.36
C ARG A 584 -12.56 19.06 18.49
N SER A 585 -12.21 17.80 18.70
CA SER A 585 -11.20 17.12 17.91
C SER A 585 -11.58 17.02 16.43
N ARG A 586 -12.84 16.67 16.13
CA ARG A 586 -13.34 16.54 14.76
C ARG A 586 -13.48 17.88 14.03
N ALA A 587 -13.77 18.94 14.76
CA ALA A 587 -13.81 20.30 14.24
C ALA A 587 -12.42 20.92 14.00
N GLY A 588 -11.34 20.21 14.35
CA GLY A 588 -9.97 20.73 14.22
C GLY A 588 -9.62 21.83 15.25
N LEU A 589 -10.40 21.93 16.32
CA LEU A 589 -10.23 22.95 17.38
C LEU A 589 -9.32 22.49 18.53
N GLN A 590 -8.75 21.30 18.43
CA GLN A 590 -7.85 20.71 19.42
C GLN A 590 -6.39 20.75 18.94
N ASP A 591 -5.44 20.74 19.89
CA ASP A 591 -4.02 20.61 19.57
C ASP A 591 -3.77 19.31 18.78
N PRO A 592 -3.27 19.38 17.52
CA PRO A 592 -3.04 18.20 16.69
C PRO A 592 -1.96 17.25 17.22
N LYS A 593 -1.25 17.64 18.27
CA LYS A 593 -0.24 16.81 18.92
C LYS A 593 -0.81 15.88 19.98
N ARG A 594 -2.01 16.16 20.52
CA ARG A 594 -2.61 15.42 21.63
C ARG A 594 -3.58 14.32 21.15
N PRO A 595 -3.89 13.32 22.00
CA PRO A 595 -4.99 12.38 21.76
C PRO A 595 -6.33 13.09 21.55
N ILE A 596 -7.32 12.40 20.93
CA ILE A 596 -8.69 12.95 20.73
C ILE A 596 -9.32 13.43 22.04
N GLY A 597 -9.10 12.71 23.13
CA GLY A 597 -9.51 13.06 24.46
C GLY A 597 -8.87 12.21 25.52
N SER A 598 -8.76 12.75 26.72
CA SER A 598 -8.20 12.07 27.88
C SER A 598 -9.07 12.30 29.11
N PHE A 599 -9.56 11.22 29.73
CA PHE A 599 -10.56 11.28 30.79
C PHE A 599 -10.19 10.42 31.99
N ILE A 600 -10.51 10.89 33.19
CA ILE A 600 -10.54 10.07 34.39
C ILE A 600 -11.98 9.91 34.85
N PHE A 601 -12.44 8.66 34.94
CA PHE A 601 -13.78 8.31 35.42
C PHE A 601 -13.69 7.81 36.88
N LEU A 602 -14.23 8.57 37.80
CA LEU A 602 -14.30 8.26 39.22
C LEU A 602 -15.69 7.71 39.57
N GLY A 603 -15.80 6.81 40.50
CA GLY A 603 -17.09 6.33 41.01
C GLY A 603 -17.06 4.86 41.43
N THR A 604 -18.20 4.41 41.99
CA THR A 604 -18.37 3.04 42.47
C THR A 604 -18.33 2.02 41.33
N THR A 605 -18.24 0.77 41.67
CA THR A 605 -18.26 -0.33 40.68
C THR A 605 -19.68 -0.46 40.09
N GLY A 606 -19.77 -0.81 38.80
CA GLY A 606 -21.07 -1.12 38.18
C GLY A 606 -21.93 0.07 37.77
N VAL A 607 -21.37 1.29 37.72
CA VAL A 607 -22.10 2.54 37.36
C VAL A 607 -22.00 2.89 35.88
N GLY A 608 -21.30 2.06 35.05
CA GLY A 608 -21.24 2.25 33.61
C GLY A 608 -19.93 2.79 33.05
N LYS A 609 -18.85 2.94 33.84
CA LYS A 609 -17.55 3.48 33.39
C LYS A 609 -16.99 2.73 32.17
N THR A 610 -16.90 1.41 32.27
CA THR A 610 -16.39 0.55 31.18
C THR A 610 -17.38 0.46 30.01
N GLU A 611 -18.70 0.53 30.29
CA GLU A 611 -19.72 0.49 29.26
C GLU A 611 -19.70 1.74 28.37
N LEU A 612 -19.44 2.92 28.95
CA LEU A 612 -19.26 4.14 28.18
C LEU A 612 -18.05 4.04 27.24
N ALA A 613 -16.94 3.46 27.68
CA ALA A 613 -15.78 3.23 26.82
C ALA A 613 -16.10 2.27 25.66
N LYS A 614 -16.87 1.21 25.91
CA LYS A 614 -17.34 0.29 24.84
C LYS A 614 -18.32 0.96 23.89
N ALA A 615 -19.29 1.71 24.40
CA ALA A 615 -20.25 2.45 23.60
C ALA A 615 -19.56 3.47 22.67
N LEU A 616 -18.51 4.14 23.16
CA LEU A 616 -17.68 5.02 22.37
C LEU A 616 -16.93 4.28 21.25
N ALA A 617 -16.32 3.14 21.57
CA ALA A 617 -15.61 2.33 20.57
C ALA A 617 -16.57 1.86 19.48
N GLU A 618 -17.72 1.34 19.85
CA GLU A 618 -18.74 0.91 18.89
C GLU A 618 -19.25 2.05 18.02
N TYR A 619 -19.56 3.17 18.63
CA TYR A 619 -20.13 4.30 17.92
C TYR A 619 -19.14 5.01 16.99
N LEU A 620 -17.91 5.26 17.46
CA LEU A 620 -16.90 5.99 16.70
C LEU A 620 -16.17 5.12 15.69
N PHE A 621 -16.08 3.80 15.96
CA PHE A 621 -15.25 2.88 15.16
C PHE A 621 -16.04 1.70 14.61
N ASP A 622 -17.37 1.67 14.83
CA ASP A 622 -18.30 0.62 14.37
C ASP A 622 -17.95 -0.80 14.89
N ASP A 623 -17.10 -0.89 15.94
CA ASP A 623 -16.66 -2.14 16.53
C ASP A 623 -16.24 -1.95 18.01
N GLU A 624 -16.97 -2.55 18.93
CA GLU A 624 -16.61 -2.52 20.36
C GLU A 624 -15.28 -3.20 20.68
N THR A 625 -14.76 -4.07 19.76
CA THR A 625 -13.45 -4.72 19.92
C THR A 625 -12.27 -3.77 19.65
N LEU A 626 -12.54 -2.56 19.14
CA LEU A 626 -11.56 -1.48 19.00
C LEU A 626 -11.34 -0.73 20.33
N MET A 627 -11.61 -1.40 21.44
CA MET A 627 -11.24 -0.96 22.78
C MET A 627 -10.08 -1.85 23.30
N THR A 628 -8.95 -1.21 23.59
CA THR A 628 -7.83 -1.86 24.29
C THR A 628 -7.96 -1.64 25.76
N ARG A 629 -8.25 -2.70 26.54
CA ARG A 629 -8.33 -2.63 28.01
C ARG A 629 -7.05 -3.13 28.66
N ILE A 630 -6.52 -2.33 29.55
CA ILE A 630 -5.31 -2.63 30.33
C ILE A 630 -5.66 -2.45 31.81
N ASP A 631 -5.59 -3.56 32.56
CA ASP A 631 -5.85 -3.57 34.01
C ASP A 631 -4.57 -3.17 34.77
N MET A 632 -4.61 -2.03 35.44
CA MET A 632 -3.44 -1.50 36.15
C MET A 632 -3.08 -2.29 37.41
N SER A 633 -3.96 -3.18 37.87
CA SER A 633 -3.61 -4.11 38.97
C SER A 633 -2.50 -5.09 38.59
N GLU A 634 -2.29 -5.35 37.30
CA GLU A 634 -1.18 -6.17 36.78
C GLU A 634 0.15 -5.39 36.66
N TYR A 635 0.12 -4.06 36.83
CA TYR A 635 1.25 -3.15 36.59
C TYR A 635 1.68 -2.39 37.87
N GLN A 636 1.57 -3.03 39.02
CA GLN A 636 1.95 -2.50 40.33
C GLN A 636 3.47 -2.51 40.55
N GLU A 637 4.17 -3.42 39.92
CA GLU A 637 5.61 -3.60 40.07
C GLU A 637 6.39 -2.95 38.91
N LYS A 638 7.59 -2.45 39.19
CA LYS A 638 8.44 -1.79 38.17
C LYS A 638 8.73 -2.66 36.95
N PHE A 639 8.94 -3.96 37.16
CA PHE A 639 9.18 -4.88 36.02
C PHE A 639 7.97 -5.09 35.11
N SER A 640 6.79 -4.97 35.67
CA SER A 640 5.55 -5.08 34.88
C SER A 640 5.37 -3.91 33.88
N VAL A 641 5.91 -2.73 34.24
CA VAL A 641 5.82 -1.51 33.40
C VAL A 641 6.50 -1.71 32.03
N SER A 642 7.61 -2.47 31.99
CA SER A 642 8.30 -2.78 30.75
C SER A 642 7.43 -3.59 29.76
N ARG A 643 6.42 -4.31 30.24
CA ARG A 643 5.47 -5.02 29.35
C ARG A 643 4.59 -4.07 28.53
N LEU A 644 4.39 -2.81 28.98
CA LEU A 644 3.62 -1.81 28.24
C LEU A 644 4.35 -1.32 26.98
N ILE A 645 5.67 -1.12 27.07
CA ILE A 645 6.50 -0.53 26.01
C ILE A 645 7.48 -1.53 25.38
N GLY A 646 7.56 -2.75 25.89
CA GLY A 646 8.51 -3.80 25.48
C GLY A 646 9.67 -3.97 26.46
N ALA A 647 10.27 -5.16 26.49
CA ALA A 647 11.44 -5.44 27.31
C ALA A 647 12.70 -4.77 26.74
N PRO A 648 13.65 -4.34 27.58
CA PRO A 648 14.95 -3.83 27.12
C PRO A 648 15.78 -4.90 26.37
N PRO A 649 16.73 -4.50 25.51
CA PRO A 649 17.61 -5.44 24.82
C PRO A 649 18.32 -6.38 25.81
N GLY A 650 18.28 -7.69 25.51
CA GLY A 650 18.90 -8.73 26.34
C GLY A 650 18.00 -9.35 27.41
N TYR A 651 16.77 -8.90 27.58
CA TYR A 651 15.78 -9.51 28.47
C TYR A 651 14.81 -10.41 27.72
N VAL A 652 14.26 -11.41 28.45
CA VAL A 652 13.23 -12.32 27.90
C VAL A 652 12.00 -11.51 27.50
N GLY A 653 11.48 -11.74 26.27
CA GLY A 653 10.32 -11.00 25.73
C GLY A 653 10.68 -9.75 24.91
N TYR A 654 11.96 -9.47 24.63
CA TYR A 654 12.37 -8.34 23.78
C TYR A 654 11.75 -8.40 22.38
N ASP A 655 11.58 -9.59 21.82
CA ASP A 655 11.01 -9.77 20.48
C ASP A 655 9.48 -9.61 20.41
N GLU A 656 8.78 -9.74 21.54
CA GLU A 656 7.32 -9.72 21.60
C GLU A 656 6.70 -8.32 21.47
N GLY A 657 7.48 -7.25 21.72
CA GLY A 657 6.98 -5.87 21.74
C GLY A 657 6.19 -5.53 23.02
N GLY A 658 5.81 -4.27 23.19
CA GLY A 658 5.01 -3.83 24.35
C GLY A 658 3.52 -4.02 24.14
N GLN A 659 2.78 -4.43 25.17
CA GLN A 659 1.33 -4.66 25.05
C GLN A 659 0.56 -3.41 24.63
N LEU A 660 0.87 -2.26 25.23
CA LEU A 660 0.23 -0.98 24.89
C LEU A 660 0.67 -0.50 23.49
N THR A 661 1.98 -0.48 23.26
CA THR A 661 2.54 0.02 22.01
C THR A 661 2.14 -0.83 20.80
N GLU A 662 2.13 -2.15 20.94
CA GLU A 662 1.72 -3.05 19.87
C GLU A 662 0.22 -3.01 19.61
N ALA A 663 -0.61 -2.90 20.67
CA ALA A 663 -2.07 -2.77 20.53
C ALA A 663 -2.45 -1.50 19.76
N VAL A 664 -1.88 -0.35 20.11
CA VAL A 664 -2.15 0.93 19.43
C VAL A 664 -1.51 0.98 18.05
N ARG A 665 -0.34 0.37 17.86
CA ARG A 665 0.29 0.27 16.53
C ARG A 665 -0.59 -0.50 15.55
N ARG A 666 -1.22 -1.60 16.00
CA ARG A 666 -2.14 -2.40 15.18
C ARG A 666 -3.50 -1.74 14.99
N LYS A 667 -3.97 -0.99 16.00
CA LYS A 667 -5.26 -0.32 16.01
C LYS A 667 -5.06 1.16 16.41
N PRO A 668 -4.52 2.01 15.52
CA PRO A 668 -4.17 3.40 15.86
C PRO A 668 -5.39 4.27 16.09
N TYR A 669 -6.58 3.77 15.77
CA TYR A 669 -7.87 4.40 15.99
C TYR A 669 -8.68 3.54 16.96
N SER A 670 -8.57 3.84 18.24
CA SER A 670 -9.14 2.99 19.29
C SER A 670 -9.39 3.76 20.58
N VAL A 671 -10.21 3.17 21.45
CA VAL A 671 -10.34 3.59 22.85
C VAL A 671 -9.35 2.78 23.68
N VAL A 672 -8.48 3.47 24.41
CA VAL A 672 -7.54 2.84 25.35
C VAL A 672 -8.06 3.05 26.76
N LEU A 673 -8.46 1.97 27.40
CA LEU A 673 -9.01 1.97 28.76
C LEU A 673 -7.95 1.45 29.75
N PHE A 674 -7.51 2.32 30.66
CA PHE A 674 -6.69 1.94 31.81
C PHE A 674 -7.60 1.77 33.03
N ASP A 675 -7.81 0.55 33.45
CA ASP A 675 -8.71 0.22 34.57
C ASP A 675 -7.92 0.26 35.89
N GLU A 676 -8.52 0.83 36.92
CA GLU A 676 -7.97 0.98 38.28
C GLU A 676 -6.60 1.70 38.31
N ILE A 677 -6.54 2.89 37.69
CA ILE A 677 -5.30 3.67 37.50
C ILE A 677 -4.57 3.98 38.80
N GLU A 678 -5.26 4.06 39.95
CA GLU A 678 -4.70 4.27 41.28
C GLU A 678 -3.78 3.14 41.73
N LYS A 679 -3.87 1.96 41.13
CA LYS A 679 -3.03 0.82 41.45
C LYS A 679 -1.72 0.77 40.64
N ALA A 680 -1.61 1.62 39.62
CA ALA A 680 -0.46 1.65 38.73
C ALA A 680 0.84 2.06 39.44
N HIS A 681 1.94 1.45 39.03
CA HIS A 681 3.28 1.90 39.45
C HIS A 681 3.55 3.34 38.99
N PRO A 682 4.26 4.20 39.76
CA PRO A 682 4.57 5.58 39.38
C PRO A 682 5.19 5.77 38.00
N ASP A 683 5.94 4.79 37.48
CA ASP A 683 6.56 4.84 36.16
C ASP A 683 5.53 4.74 35.02
N VAL A 684 4.35 4.17 35.26
CA VAL A 684 3.24 4.16 34.28
C VAL A 684 2.78 5.59 33.99
N PHE A 685 2.69 6.43 35.01
CA PHE A 685 2.33 7.84 34.83
C PHE A 685 3.36 8.60 33.98
N ASN A 686 4.65 8.28 34.11
CA ASN A 686 5.69 8.90 33.27
C ASN A 686 5.53 8.53 31.79
N ILE A 687 5.16 7.27 31.49
CA ILE A 687 4.85 6.83 30.13
C ILE A 687 3.62 7.54 29.58
N LEU A 688 2.54 7.62 30.39
CA LEU A 688 1.31 8.27 29.99
C LEU A 688 1.46 9.80 29.82
N LEU A 689 2.35 10.46 30.57
CA LEU A 689 2.66 11.87 30.35
C LEU A 689 3.16 12.14 28.93
N GLN A 690 4.05 11.29 28.41
CA GLN A 690 4.53 11.42 27.03
C GLN A 690 3.38 11.27 26.02
N VAL A 691 2.48 10.33 26.27
CA VAL A 691 1.30 10.12 25.41
C VAL A 691 0.37 11.33 25.44
N LEU A 692 0.11 11.89 26.61
CA LEU A 692 -0.82 13.02 26.79
C LEU A 692 -0.27 14.35 26.26
N ASP A 693 1.07 14.56 26.32
CA ASP A 693 1.69 15.79 25.82
C ASP A 693 1.97 15.76 24.33
N ASP A 694 2.59 14.67 23.85
CA ASP A 694 3.10 14.57 22.46
C ASP A 694 2.21 13.71 21.55
N GLY A 695 1.21 12.99 22.11
CA GLY A 695 0.38 12.05 21.35
C GLY A 695 1.18 10.90 20.71
N ARG A 696 2.35 10.58 21.28
CA ARG A 696 3.23 9.51 20.77
C ARG A 696 3.96 8.82 21.94
N LEU A 697 4.34 7.57 21.70
CA LEU A 697 5.13 6.78 22.63
C LEU A 697 6.18 5.99 21.86
N THR A 698 7.44 6.06 22.29
CA THR A 698 8.51 5.27 21.68
C THR A 698 8.65 3.95 22.41
N ASP A 699 8.60 2.84 21.68
CA ASP A 699 8.83 1.50 22.24
C ASP A 699 10.33 1.23 22.47
N ASN A 700 10.65 0.13 23.15
CA ASN A 700 12.02 -0.26 23.42
C ASN A 700 12.83 -0.69 22.18
N LYS A 701 12.19 -0.84 21.02
CA LYS A 701 12.83 -1.07 19.71
C LYS A 701 13.11 0.24 18.96
N GLY A 702 12.81 1.41 19.58
CA GLY A 702 12.97 2.72 18.96
C GLY A 702 11.84 3.12 18.01
N ARG A 703 10.76 2.33 17.89
CA ARG A 703 9.63 2.65 17.02
C ARG A 703 8.70 3.62 17.72
N VAL A 704 8.29 4.67 16.99
CA VAL A 704 7.35 5.66 17.48
C VAL A 704 5.92 5.21 17.18
N VAL A 705 5.09 5.08 18.23
CA VAL A 705 3.67 4.72 18.13
C VAL A 705 2.82 5.97 18.31
N ASN A 706 1.89 6.16 17.39
CA ASN A 706 1.04 7.36 17.34
C ASN A 706 -0.27 7.14 18.10
N PHE A 707 -0.54 7.99 19.10
CA PHE A 707 -1.75 8.00 19.93
C PHE A 707 -2.71 9.14 19.61
N LYS A 708 -2.44 9.98 18.61
CA LYS A 708 -3.24 11.17 18.29
C LYS A 708 -4.67 10.86 17.90
N ASN A 709 -4.91 9.66 17.39
CA ASN A 709 -6.24 9.19 17.00
C ASN A 709 -6.88 8.27 18.05
N THR A 710 -6.37 8.24 19.28
CA THR A 710 -6.94 7.44 20.37
C THR A 710 -7.71 8.31 21.35
N ILE A 711 -8.69 7.71 22.03
CA ILE A 711 -9.34 8.26 23.22
C ILE A 711 -8.81 7.50 24.42
N ILE A 712 -8.26 8.23 25.38
CA ILE A 712 -7.68 7.65 26.59
C ILE A 712 -8.68 7.80 27.73
N ILE A 713 -9.10 6.69 28.29
CA ILE A 713 -9.99 6.64 29.44
C ILE A 713 -9.29 5.90 30.58
N MET A 714 -9.26 6.52 31.74
CA MET A 714 -8.74 5.92 32.95
C MET A 714 -9.88 5.79 33.95
N THR A 715 -10.06 4.61 34.54
CA THR A 715 -11.07 4.42 35.59
C THR A 715 -10.41 4.35 36.97
N SER A 716 -11.10 4.84 37.96
CA SER A 716 -10.66 4.73 39.37
C SER A 716 -11.87 4.49 40.29
N ASN A 717 -11.66 3.66 41.28
CA ASN A 717 -12.59 3.40 42.36
C ASN A 717 -12.27 4.23 43.62
N LEU A 718 -11.35 5.20 43.51
CA LEU A 718 -10.95 6.05 44.59
C LEU A 718 -12.16 6.86 45.11
N GLY A 719 -12.37 6.92 46.42
CA GLY A 719 -13.47 7.62 47.05
C GLY A 719 -14.82 6.92 46.92
N SER A 720 -14.91 5.70 46.39
CA SER A 720 -16.15 4.94 46.19
C SER A 720 -16.96 4.80 47.49
N GLY A 721 -16.34 4.47 48.61
CA GLY A 721 -16.99 4.37 49.92
C GLY A 721 -17.53 5.69 50.42
N TYR A 722 -16.82 6.80 50.14
CA TYR A 722 -17.31 8.14 50.50
C TYR A 722 -18.52 8.54 49.63
N ILE A 723 -18.44 8.34 48.32
CA ILE A 723 -19.54 8.58 47.39
C ILE A 723 -20.79 7.83 47.87
N GLN A 724 -20.67 6.54 48.16
CA GLN A 724 -21.74 5.70 48.60
C GLN A 724 -22.38 6.24 49.91
N SER A 725 -21.57 6.54 50.94
CA SER A 725 -22.03 7.03 52.22
C SER A 725 -22.76 8.39 52.13
N GLN A 726 -22.39 9.23 51.14
CA GLN A 726 -23.12 10.50 50.93
C GLN A 726 -24.43 10.26 50.20
N PHE A 727 -24.48 9.37 49.24
CA PHE A 727 -25.69 9.09 48.46
C PHE A 727 -26.71 8.28 49.25
N GLU A 728 -26.34 7.50 50.25
CA GLU A 728 -27.25 6.86 51.20
C GLU A 728 -28.04 7.84 52.06
N LYS A 729 -27.53 9.08 52.21
CA LYS A 729 -28.24 10.16 52.91
C LYS A 729 -29.37 10.80 52.09
N LEU A 730 -29.39 10.53 50.76
CA LEU A 730 -30.43 11.02 49.89
C LEU A 730 -31.71 10.20 50.06
N THR A 731 -32.78 10.85 50.50
CA THR A 731 -34.11 10.25 50.58
C THR A 731 -34.96 10.73 49.37
N PRO A 732 -36.01 10.00 48.99
CA PRO A 732 -36.95 10.46 47.94
C PRO A 732 -37.53 11.84 48.14
N GLN A 733 -37.49 12.36 49.40
CA GLN A 733 -38.00 13.64 49.79
C GLN A 733 -36.96 14.77 49.73
N THR A 734 -35.70 14.46 49.42
CA THR A 734 -34.61 15.44 49.31
C THR A 734 -34.85 16.34 48.11
N GLY A 735 -34.96 17.65 48.32
CA GLY A 735 -35.19 18.64 47.25
C GLY A 735 -34.03 18.69 46.25
N ILE A 736 -34.32 19.08 45.01
CA ILE A 736 -33.36 19.12 43.89
C ILE A 736 -32.09 19.92 44.23
N GLN A 737 -32.25 21.11 44.84
CA GLN A 737 -31.11 21.95 45.24
C GLN A 737 -30.23 21.33 46.32
N ALA A 738 -30.80 20.59 47.26
CA ALA A 738 -30.05 19.87 48.29
C ALA A 738 -29.29 18.68 47.72
N ARG A 739 -29.87 18.04 46.72
CA ARG A 739 -29.22 16.94 45.97
C ARG A 739 -28.02 17.45 45.14
N GLU A 740 -28.18 18.54 44.41
CA GLU A 740 -27.12 19.17 43.64
C GLU A 740 -25.98 19.65 44.56
N ALA A 741 -26.30 20.30 45.68
CA ALA A 741 -25.28 20.71 46.63
C ALA A 741 -24.48 19.55 47.22
N LEU A 742 -25.13 18.41 47.53
CA LEU A 742 -24.48 17.20 48.03
C LEU A 742 -23.56 16.58 46.94
N ILE A 743 -24.00 16.57 45.68
CA ILE A 743 -23.19 16.07 44.54
C ILE A 743 -21.92 16.91 44.40
N GLU A 744 -22.06 18.26 44.41
CA GLU A 744 -20.91 19.17 44.30
C GLU A 744 -19.93 19.05 45.48
N GLU A 745 -20.45 18.92 46.70
CA GLU A 745 -19.59 18.69 47.89
C GLU A 745 -18.84 17.33 47.76
N THR A 746 -19.56 16.27 47.40
CA THR A 746 -18.99 14.93 47.21
C THR A 746 -17.91 14.95 46.12
N LYS A 747 -18.20 15.63 45.00
CA LYS A 747 -17.24 15.79 43.88
C LYS A 747 -15.95 16.51 44.34
N LYS A 748 -16.07 17.57 45.12
CA LYS A 748 -14.95 18.35 45.66
C LYS A 748 -14.07 17.50 46.57
N GLU A 749 -14.66 16.72 47.46
CA GLU A 749 -13.92 15.86 48.40
C GLU A 749 -13.21 14.71 47.66
N VAL A 750 -13.90 14.05 46.71
CA VAL A 750 -13.32 12.96 45.88
C VAL A 750 -12.18 13.49 45.02
N LEU A 751 -12.30 14.67 44.41
CA LEU A 751 -11.22 15.31 43.66
C LEU A 751 -10.04 15.67 44.62
N GLY A 752 -10.32 16.05 45.87
CA GLY A 752 -9.30 16.25 46.90
C GLY A 752 -8.53 14.98 47.22
N MET A 753 -9.21 13.84 47.28
CA MET A 753 -8.59 12.52 47.47
C MET A 753 -7.72 12.13 46.24
N LEU A 754 -8.22 12.39 45.03
CA LEU A 754 -7.51 12.12 43.80
C LEU A 754 -6.20 12.93 43.73
N LYS A 755 -6.23 14.21 44.07
CA LYS A 755 -5.02 15.08 44.10
C LYS A 755 -3.98 14.64 45.11
N LYS A 756 -4.35 13.88 46.15
CA LYS A 756 -3.41 13.29 47.11
C LYS A 756 -2.77 11.99 46.61
N THR A 757 -3.45 11.27 45.73
CA THR A 757 -3.04 9.96 45.21
C THR A 757 -2.27 10.07 43.91
N ILE A 758 -2.73 10.92 42.99
CA ILE A 758 -2.15 11.12 41.65
C ILE A 758 -1.44 12.48 41.60
N ARG A 759 -0.27 12.51 41.00
CA ARG A 759 0.57 13.71 40.87
C ARG A 759 -0.21 14.86 40.19
N PRO A 760 -0.15 16.08 40.71
CA PRO A 760 -0.82 17.24 40.10
C PRO A 760 -0.40 17.50 38.66
N GLU A 761 0.86 17.25 38.34
CA GLU A 761 1.43 17.37 37.02
C GLU A 761 0.70 16.48 35.97
N PHE A 762 0.31 15.26 36.38
CA PHE A 762 -0.46 14.35 35.52
C PHE A 762 -1.91 14.81 35.37
N LEU A 763 -2.56 15.21 36.49
CA LEU A 763 -3.93 15.65 36.46
C LEU A 763 -4.15 16.90 35.59
N ASN A 764 -3.16 17.80 35.52
CA ASN A 764 -3.23 19.01 34.70
C ASN A 764 -3.19 18.73 33.19
N ARG A 765 -2.86 17.51 32.78
CA ARG A 765 -2.79 17.10 31.37
C ARG A 765 -4.01 16.33 30.91
N ILE A 766 -4.83 15.92 31.84
CA ILE A 766 -6.12 15.27 31.57
C ILE A 766 -7.14 16.34 31.16
N ASP A 767 -7.88 16.07 30.12
CA ASP A 767 -8.88 17.02 29.61
C ASP A 767 -10.03 17.19 30.62
N GLU A 768 -10.54 16.08 31.15
CA GLU A 768 -11.62 16.13 32.14
C GLU A 768 -11.56 14.98 33.16
N THR A 769 -11.91 15.32 34.41
CA THR A 769 -12.10 14.34 35.49
C THR A 769 -13.55 14.32 35.87
N ILE A 770 -14.22 13.18 35.71
CA ILE A 770 -15.67 13.05 35.80
C ILE A 770 -16.04 12.07 36.89
N MET A 771 -17.01 12.47 37.76
CA MET A 771 -17.55 11.61 38.78
C MET A 771 -18.83 10.94 38.29
N PHE A 772 -18.80 9.60 38.18
CA PHE A 772 -19.99 8.77 37.90
C PHE A 772 -20.85 8.66 39.17
N LEU A 773 -22.11 8.94 38.99
CA LEU A 773 -23.09 8.90 40.09
C LEU A 773 -23.59 7.47 40.30
N PRO A 774 -23.89 7.06 41.55
CA PRO A 774 -24.60 5.81 41.82
C PRO A 774 -25.94 5.75 41.08
N LEU A 775 -26.28 4.57 40.53
CA LEU A 775 -27.52 4.40 39.79
C LEU A 775 -28.74 4.34 40.73
N THR A 776 -29.81 5.00 40.35
CA THR A 776 -31.09 4.92 41.07
C THR A 776 -31.82 3.60 40.71
N GLN A 777 -32.79 3.18 41.52
CA GLN A 777 -33.57 1.96 41.25
C GLN A 777 -34.26 2.02 39.87
N GLU A 778 -34.78 3.19 39.50
CA GLU A 778 -35.40 3.38 38.17
C GLU A 778 -34.40 3.23 37.03
N GLN A 779 -33.15 3.73 37.20
CA GLN A 779 -32.08 3.55 36.24
C GLN A 779 -31.63 2.10 36.14
N ILE A 780 -31.60 1.34 37.23
CA ILE A 780 -31.34 -0.10 37.23
C ILE A 780 -32.41 -0.85 36.43
N LYS A 781 -33.70 -0.47 36.58
CA LYS A 781 -34.78 -1.05 35.76
C LYS A 781 -34.55 -0.81 34.26
N GLN A 782 -34.08 0.36 33.89
CA GLN A 782 -33.70 0.65 32.49
C GLN A 782 -32.51 -0.19 32.03
N VAL A 783 -31.51 -0.41 32.88
CA VAL A 783 -30.38 -1.29 32.58
C VAL A 783 -30.85 -2.73 32.36
N VAL A 784 -31.78 -3.22 33.21
CA VAL A 784 -32.38 -4.56 33.03
C VAL A 784 -33.09 -4.63 31.67
N ARG A 785 -33.89 -3.66 31.31
CA ARG A 785 -34.55 -3.59 29.98
C ARG A 785 -33.55 -3.69 28.83
N LEU A 786 -32.47 -2.94 28.88
CA LEU A 786 -31.44 -2.96 27.83
C LEU A 786 -30.80 -4.36 27.69
N GLN A 787 -30.43 -4.99 28.79
CA GLN A 787 -29.83 -6.31 28.76
C GLN A 787 -30.81 -7.38 28.24
N ILE A 788 -32.08 -7.27 28.59
CA ILE A 788 -33.14 -8.17 28.13
C ILE A 788 -33.39 -7.98 26.63
N ASN A 789 -33.42 -6.75 26.13
CA ASN A 789 -33.59 -6.50 24.70
C ASN A 789 -32.51 -7.20 23.87
N GLY A 790 -31.25 -7.17 24.32
CA GLY A 790 -30.16 -7.91 23.66
C GLY A 790 -30.37 -9.42 23.67
N ILE A 791 -30.90 -9.98 24.78
CA ILE A 791 -31.22 -11.41 24.90
C ILE A 791 -32.44 -11.77 24.02
N THR A 792 -33.43 -10.92 23.96
CA THR A 792 -34.63 -11.14 23.12
C THR A 792 -34.24 -11.18 21.65
N GLN A 793 -33.43 -10.26 21.16
CA GLN A 793 -32.90 -10.28 19.78
C GLN A 793 -32.12 -11.55 19.48
N MET A 794 -31.27 -12.01 20.42
CA MET A 794 -30.54 -13.27 20.26
C MET A 794 -31.48 -14.49 20.19
N LEU A 795 -32.54 -14.49 20.97
CA LEU A 795 -33.55 -15.58 20.99
C LEU A 795 -34.45 -15.56 19.76
N GLU A 796 -34.80 -14.37 19.25
CA GLU A 796 -35.55 -14.22 17.98
C GLU A 796 -34.78 -14.82 16.79
N GLY A 797 -33.46 -14.62 16.74
CA GLY A 797 -32.59 -15.30 15.76
C GLY A 797 -32.65 -16.82 15.82
N ASN A 798 -33.08 -17.40 16.95
CA ASN A 798 -33.32 -18.83 17.16
C ASN A 798 -34.82 -19.21 17.09
N GLY A 799 -35.69 -18.33 16.63
CA GLY A 799 -37.12 -18.55 16.46
C GLY A 799 -37.92 -18.51 17.76
N VAL A 800 -37.43 -17.91 18.84
CA VAL A 800 -38.09 -17.77 20.13
C VAL A 800 -38.37 -16.29 20.42
N THR A 801 -39.64 -15.94 20.54
CA THR A 801 -40.07 -14.56 20.89
C THR A 801 -40.34 -14.48 22.40
N LEU A 802 -39.67 -13.53 23.08
CA LEU A 802 -39.78 -13.33 24.52
C LEU A 802 -40.43 -11.95 24.82
N GLN A 803 -41.44 -11.94 25.73
CA GLN A 803 -42.06 -10.71 26.19
C GLN A 803 -42.10 -10.67 27.73
N LEU A 804 -41.57 -9.62 28.34
CA LEU A 804 -41.56 -9.45 29.80
C LEU A 804 -42.61 -8.43 30.24
N THR A 805 -43.31 -8.77 31.34
CA THR A 805 -44.18 -7.83 32.03
C THR A 805 -43.38 -6.83 32.90
N ASP A 806 -43.94 -5.69 33.23
CA ASP A 806 -43.31 -4.70 34.14
C ASP A 806 -43.00 -5.33 35.51
N ALA A 807 -43.86 -6.25 36.00
CA ALA A 807 -43.64 -6.97 37.25
C ALA A 807 -42.39 -7.89 37.18
N ALA A 808 -42.17 -8.54 36.07
CA ALA A 808 -40.95 -9.35 35.83
C ALA A 808 -39.69 -8.47 35.77
N LEU A 809 -39.79 -7.27 35.17
CA LEU A 809 -38.68 -6.31 35.11
C LEU A 809 -38.37 -5.76 36.53
N ASP A 810 -39.39 -5.42 37.33
CA ASP A 810 -39.22 -4.98 38.71
C ASP A 810 -38.55 -6.05 39.57
N PHE A 811 -39.00 -7.31 39.45
CA PHE A 811 -38.37 -8.43 40.14
C PHE A 811 -36.89 -8.60 39.79
N LEU A 812 -36.55 -8.54 38.51
CA LEU A 812 -35.16 -8.67 38.08
C LEU A 812 -34.31 -7.45 38.51
N ALA A 813 -34.90 -6.24 38.53
CA ALA A 813 -34.22 -5.04 38.99
C ALA A 813 -33.93 -5.12 40.51
N ASP A 814 -34.86 -5.56 41.30
CA ASP A 814 -34.69 -5.71 42.76
C ASP A 814 -33.68 -6.84 43.05
N ALA A 815 -33.74 -7.97 42.35
CA ALA A 815 -32.78 -9.07 42.50
C ALA A 815 -31.37 -8.74 41.98
N GLY A 816 -31.26 -7.81 41.04
CA GLY A 816 -30.01 -7.36 40.44
C GLY A 816 -29.43 -6.08 41.00
N TYR A 817 -30.09 -5.43 41.92
CA TYR A 817 -29.62 -4.19 42.57
C TYR A 817 -28.79 -4.51 43.83
N ASP A 818 -27.60 -3.97 43.87
CA ASP A 818 -26.73 -3.99 45.04
C ASP A 818 -26.09 -2.62 45.24
N PRO A 819 -26.28 -2.01 46.44
CA PRO A 819 -25.71 -0.67 46.70
C PRO A 819 -24.20 -0.56 46.52
N GLU A 820 -23.45 -1.64 46.80
CA GLU A 820 -21.97 -1.68 46.66
C GLU A 820 -21.53 -1.96 45.21
N PHE A 821 -22.24 -2.84 44.48
CA PHE A 821 -21.85 -3.35 43.18
C PHE A 821 -22.65 -2.77 42.01
N GLY A 822 -23.62 -1.86 42.32
CA GLY A 822 -24.46 -1.19 41.33
C GLY A 822 -25.25 -2.17 40.42
N ALA A 823 -25.14 -2.01 39.11
CA ALA A 823 -25.79 -2.86 38.12
C ALA A 823 -25.01 -4.15 37.80
N ARG A 824 -23.85 -4.40 38.38
CA ARG A 824 -23.02 -5.59 38.07
C ARG A 824 -23.72 -6.91 38.35
N PRO A 825 -24.52 -7.06 39.41
CA PRO A 825 -25.29 -8.29 39.68
C PRO A 825 -26.46 -8.53 38.71
N VAL A 826 -26.94 -7.53 37.98
CA VAL A 826 -28.09 -7.64 37.05
C VAL A 826 -27.91 -8.78 36.07
N LYS A 827 -26.73 -8.89 35.46
CA LYS A 827 -26.44 -9.98 34.51
C LYS A 827 -26.56 -11.37 35.15
N ARG A 828 -26.14 -11.51 36.41
CA ARG A 828 -26.28 -12.76 37.16
C ARG A 828 -27.73 -13.05 37.53
N ALA A 829 -28.50 -12.00 37.90
CA ALA A 829 -29.93 -12.14 38.20
C ALA A 829 -30.70 -12.60 36.96
N ILE A 830 -30.44 -12.01 35.78
CA ILE A 830 -31.04 -12.41 34.52
C ILE A 830 -30.64 -13.88 34.18
N GLN A 831 -29.39 -14.24 34.32
CA GLN A 831 -28.93 -15.60 34.06
C GLN A 831 -29.63 -16.61 35.01
N ARG A 832 -29.68 -16.30 36.31
CA ARG A 832 -30.18 -17.21 37.33
C ARG A 832 -31.70 -17.36 37.26
N TYR A 833 -32.44 -16.27 37.23
CA TYR A 833 -33.90 -16.28 37.36
C TYR A 833 -34.61 -16.32 36.01
N LEU A 834 -34.02 -15.76 34.93
CA LEU A 834 -34.66 -15.80 33.61
C LEU A 834 -34.16 -16.95 32.75
N LEU A 835 -32.85 -16.95 32.39
CA LEU A 835 -32.35 -17.88 31.39
C LEU A 835 -32.30 -19.33 31.86
N ASN A 836 -31.89 -19.57 33.11
CA ASN A 836 -31.83 -20.93 33.62
C ASN A 836 -33.24 -21.58 33.75
N ASP A 837 -34.21 -20.81 34.23
CA ASP A 837 -35.55 -21.33 34.41
C ASP A 837 -36.31 -21.40 33.08
N LEU A 838 -36.13 -20.46 32.18
CA LEU A 838 -36.62 -20.55 30.81
C LEU A 838 -36.05 -21.77 30.09
N SER A 839 -34.76 -22.08 30.22
CA SER A 839 -34.14 -23.23 29.58
C SER A 839 -34.72 -24.58 30.09
N LYS A 840 -34.96 -24.67 31.42
CA LYS A 840 -35.61 -25.87 32.02
C LYS A 840 -37.03 -26.05 31.49
N THR A 841 -37.80 -24.96 31.44
CA THR A 841 -39.22 -25.00 31.00
C THR A 841 -39.32 -25.34 29.51
N MET A 842 -38.40 -24.84 28.70
CA MET A 842 -38.28 -25.15 27.26
C MET A 842 -37.88 -26.63 27.03
N LEU A 843 -36.91 -27.14 27.79
CA LEU A 843 -36.49 -28.55 27.70
C LEU A 843 -37.56 -29.54 28.18
N ALA A 844 -38.35 -29.15 29.18
CA ALA A 844 -39.47 -29.92 29.67
C ALA A 844 -40.68 -29.94 28.71
N GLN A 845 -40.61 -29.24 27.59
CA GLN A 845 -41.71 -29.10 26.61
C GLN A 845 -43.01 -28.53 27.18
N HIS A 846 -42.94 -27.76 28.25
CA HIS A 846 -44.12 -27.10 28.85
C HIS A 846 -44.52 -25.81 28.12
N ILE A 847 -43.70 -25.31 27.19
CA ILE A 847 -43.90 -24.11 26.42
C ILE A 847 -43.74 -24.42 24.93
N ASP A 848 -44.64 -23.86 24.13
CA ASP A 848 -44.60 -23.91 22.67
C ASP A 848 -43.65 -22.83 22.13
N ARG A 849 -42.56 -23.26 21.50
CA ARG A 849 -41.55 -22.32 20.95
C ARG A 849 -42.03 -21.47 19.79
N THR A 850 -43.12 -21.87 19.14
CA THR A 850 -43.70 -21.19 17.99
C THR A 850 -44.58 -19.98 18.39
N LYS A 851 -44.89 -19.86 19.67
CA LYS A 851 -45.70 -18.77 20.23
C LYS A 851 -44.85 -17.83 21.10
N PRO A 852 -45.21 -16.54 21.22
CA PRO A 852 -44.54 -15.65 22.14
C PRO A 852 -44.59 -16.15 23.58
N ILE A 853 -43.46 -16.17 24.26
CA ILE A 853 -43.34 -16.57 25.66
C ILE A 853 -43.48 -15.32 26.53
N ILE A 854 -44.53 -15.27 27.35
CA ILE A 854 -44.77 -14.17 28.30
C ILE A 854 -44.10 -14.53 29.62
N VAL A 855 -43.25 -13.62 30.12
CA VAL A 855 -42.58 -13.76 31.42
C VAL A 855 -43.23 -12.79 32.40
N ASP A 856 -43.76 -13.34 33.48
CA ASP A 856 -44.40 -12.61 34.54
C ASP A 856 -43.75 -12.91 35.89
N ALA A 857 -44.07 -12.18 36.94
CA ALA A 857 -43.60 -12.41 38.31
C ALA A 857 -44.79 -12.72 39.25
N ASP A 858 -44.66 -13.76 40.07
CA ASP A 858 -45.72 -14.19 41.05
C ASP A 858 -45.35 -13.88 42.51
N GLY A 859 -44.31 -13.09 42.77
CA GLY A 859 -43.81 -12.78 44.11
C GLY A 859 -42.77 -13.78 44.67
N ASN A 860 -42.69 -15.01 44.11
CA ASN A 860 -41.67 -16.02 44.48
C ASN A 860 -40.61 -16.26 43.39
N GLY A 861 -40.88 -15.76 42.19
CA GLY A 861 -39.97 -15.94 41.03
C GLY A 861 -40.62 -15.51 39.73
N LEU A 862 -39.98 -15.89 38.62
CA LEU A 862 -40.52 -15.65 37.28
C LEU A 862 -41.37 -16.84 36.82
N VAL A 863 -42.50 -16.54 36.20
CA VAL A 863 -43.43 -17.50 35.61
C VAL A 863 -43.45 -17.34 34.10
N PHE A 864 -43.40 -18.45 33.40
CA PHE A 864 -43.36 -18.47 31.92
C PHE A 864 -44.70 -19.00 31.39
N ARG A 865 -45.31 -18.27 30.46
CA ARG A 865 -46.62 -18.64 29.88
C ARG A 865 -46.61 -18.39 28.37
N ASN A 866 -47.33 -19.16 27.57
CA ASN A 866 -47.69 -18.89 26.17
C ASN A 866 -49.06 -19.44 25.76
#